data_7f07c6915f1e6c57d4c45dc8204b5b65
#
_entry.id   7f07c6915f1e6c57d4c45dc8204b5b65
#
_cell.length_a   1.000
_cell.length_b   1.000
_cell.length_c   1.000
_cell.angle_alpha   90.00
_cell.angle_beta   90.00
_cell.angle_gamma   90.00
#
_symmetry.space_group_name_H-M   'P 1'
#
loop_
_entity.id
_entity.type
_entity.pdbx_description
1 polymer ?
#
loop_
_entity_poly.entity_id
_entity_poly.type
_entity_poly.pdbx_seq_one_letter_code
_entity_poly.pdbx_strand_id
1 'polypeptide(L)'
;MENNNLESTSVEFQYGKQTVKIETNKIARQATAAVVVTIGDLVVLTTVVAKKEADPAKDFFPLAVFYQEKFYATGRIPGGFFKREARPTERETLTSRLIDRPIRPMFPDHFTNEIQVFCTVMSSDKKQNPDIASMIGASAALTISGVPFDGPMGAARVGFIDGEYVLNPSFEELNDSYLDMVVAGTDEAVLMVESEAKELNEDLMLGAVLFGHQEMKAVITACNELKQKTGKEAWNIESVKEENNYYDELQSNHKDEIENAFKISNKAQRNEALKEIRDKIKENFEELDELDMGKLLSEFKKLEKDIVRGNILNNQPRIDGRDLDTVRPIFVETNILPGAHGSALFTRGETQAIVAATLGSSRDAQRIESIEGEDSDNFMLHYNFPAYSVGEIGMPMGPKRREIGHGNLAKRAIKAVLPDSDEFGYTMRVVSEITESNGSSSMASVCGTSLSLMDAGVPLTSPVAGIAMGLIKEGDDFAVLTDILGDEDHLGDMDFKVAGTESGITALQMDIKISGINESIMETALTKAKVARDHILGIMNKVISKPKELSENAPAMKTFMVDKDKIKEIIGKGGAVIKSMQEKTGATVDISDDGVVSVFGQNQSSMKECLAIIEGILEEPELNKVYKGSVVKIVEFGAFVNILPGKDGLLHISEISEERTENVNDVLEEGQEVEVKLIGFDRGKMKLSMKALANNNE
;
A
#
# COMPACT_ATOMS: atom_id res chain seq x y z
N MET A 1 -15.55 30.99 -43.88
CA MET A 1 -14.99 30.43 -42.64
C MET A 1 -16.17 30.15 -41.74
N GLU A 2 -16.61 28.87 -41.73
CA GLU A 2 -17.64 28.46 -40.75
C GLU A 2 -17.09 28.71 -39.37
N ASN A 3 -17.85 29.47 -38.57
CA ASN A 3 -17.57 29.63 -37.15
C ASN A 3 -17.65 28.23 -36.52
N ASN A 4 -16.49 27.60 -36.26
CA ASN A 4 -16.39 26.43 -35.44
C ASN A 4 -16.70 26.88 -33.99
N ASN A 5 -17.96 27.13 -33.67
CA ASN A 5 -18.41 27.24 -32.31
C ASN A 5 -18.21 25.87 -31.65
N LEU A 6 -17.19 25.76 -30.82
CA LEU A 6 -16.94 24.61 -29.95
C LEU A 6 -17.99 24.66 -28.82
N GLU A 7 -19.26 24.32 -29.15
CA GLU A 7 -20.32 24.28 -28.14
C GLU A 7 -20.11 23.07 -27.24
N SER A 8 -19.86 23.33 -25.97
CA SER A 8 -19.79 22.31 -24.95
C SER A 8 -21.18 22.04 -24.40
N THR A 9 -21.44 20.80 -24.04
CA THR A 9 -22.62 20.42 -23.26
C THR A 9 -22.18 20.00 -21.87
N SER A 10 -22.87 20.47 -20.84
CA SER A 10 -22.52 20.17 -19.46
C SER A 10 -23.72 19.81 -18.59
N VAL A 11 -23.43 19.13 -17.48
CA VAL A 11 -24.30 18.86 -16.34
C VAL A 11 -23.57 19.26 -15.08
N GLU A 12 -24.27 19.91 -14.16
CA GLU A 12 -23.75 20.31 -12.85
C GLU A 12 -24.65 19.75 -11.74
N PHE A 13 -24.04 19.26 -10.68
CA PHE A 13 -24.78 18.72 -9.52
C PHE A 13 -24.00 18.91 -8.23
N GLN A 14 -24.71 18.90 -7.11
CA GLN A 14 -24.08 18.92 -5.78
C GLN A 14 -23.69 17.50 -5.38
N TYR A 15 -22.45 17.37 -4.88
CA TYR A 15 -21.90 16.12 -4.40
C TYR A 15 -21.15 16.31 -3.08
N GLY A 16 -21.86 16.07 -1.98
CA GLY A 16 -21.42 16.48 -0.66
C GLY A 16 -21.31 18.01 -0.56
N LYS A 17 -20.17 18.48 -0.10
CA LYS A 17 -19.90 19.93 0.07
C LYS A 17 -19.56 20.66 -1.23
N GLN A 18 -19.46 19.95 -2.36
CA GLN A 18 -18.88 20.48 -3.60
C GLN A 18 -19.85 20.41 -4.77
N THR A 19 -19.66 21.31 -5.73
CA THR A 19 -20.32 21.25 -7.03
C THR A 19 -19.42 20.51 -8.00
N VAL A 20 -19.97 19.49 -8.66
CA VAL A 20 -19.29 18.73 -9.73
C VAL A 20 -19.89 19.14 -11.07
N LYS A 21 -19.02 19.47 -12.02
CA LYS A 21 -19.40 19.73 -13.40
C LYS A 21 -18.81 18.67 -14.31
N ILE A 22 -19.62 18.07 -15.19
CA ILE A 22 -19.21 17.16 -16.24
C ILE A 22 -19.48 17.85 -17.59
N GLU A 23 -18.42 18.07 -18.38
CA GLU A 23 -18.48 18.75 -19.67
C GLU A 23 -17.99 17.85 -20.80
N THR A 24 -18.67 17.86 -21.97
CA THR A 24 -18.30 17.08 -23.15
C THR A 24 -18.33 17.92 -24.45
N ASN A 25 -17.91 17.34 -25.58
CA ASN A 25 -17.93 17.89 -26.96
C ASN A 25 -16.90 18.98 -27.26
N LYS A 26 -16.10 19.45 -26.29
CA LYS A 26 -15.14 20.54 -26.47
C LYS A 26 -13.72 20.06 -26.72
N ILE A 27 -13.26 19.07 -25.94
CA ILE A 27 -11.88 18.56 -25.92
C ILE A 27 -11.85 17.12 -26.40
N ALA A 28 -10.72 16.70 -27.01
CA ALA A 28 -10.44 15.31 -27.44
C ALA A 28 -11.54 14.71 -28.35
N ARG A 29 -12.05 15.46 -29.33
CA ARG A 29 -13.19 15.09 -30.19
C ARG A 29 -12.94 13.91 -31.14
N GLN A 30 -11.70 13.42 -31.26
CA GLN A 30 -11.37 12.22 -32.03
C GLN A 30 -11.57 10.91 -31.22
N ALA A 31 -11.66 11.02 -29.89
CA ALA A 31 -11.97 9.88 -29.06
C ALA A 31 -13.42 9.38 -29.30
N THR A 32 -13.68 8.11 -29.00
CA THR A 32 -15.04 7.56 -29.04
C THR A 32 -15.95 8.37 -28.13
N ALA A 33 -15.46 8.74 -26.92
CA ALA A 33 -16.07 9.76 -26.06
C ALA A 33 -14.99 10.45 -25.23
N ALA A 34 -15.27 11.70 -24.82
CA ALA A 34 -14.39 12.45 -23.95
C ALA A 34 -15.23 13.36 -23.03
N VAL A 35 -14.86 13.42 -21.76
CA VAL A 35 -15.47 14.31 -20.77
C VAL A 35 -14.39 15.01 -19.95
N VAL A 36 -14.73 16.20 -19.45
CA VAL A 36 -13.94 16.91 -18.45
C VAL A 36 -14.78 17.01 -17.20
N VAL A 37 -14.23 16.48 -16.09
CA VAL A 37 -14.84 16.60 -14.76
C VAL A 37 -14.12 17.70 -14.00
N THR A 38 -14.88 18.65 -13.46
CA THR A 38 -14.38 19.77 -12.68
C THR A 38 -15.01 19.79 -11.30
N ILE A 39 -14.18 19.87 -10.26
CA ILE A 39 -14.58 19.99 -8.85
C ILE A 39 -13.73 21.09 -8.22
N GLY A 40 -14.27 22.31 -8.09
CA GLY A 40 -13.46 23.48 -7.74
C GLY A 40 -12.34 23.71 -8.76
N ASP A 41 -11.07 23.72 -8.32
CA ASP A 41 -9.90 23.85 -9.19
C ASP A 41 -9.34 22.50 -9.68
N LEU A 42 -9.90 21.39 -9.22
CA LEU A 42 -9.56 20.05 -9.73
C LEU A 42 -10.22 19.83 -11.08
N VAL A 43 -9.42 19.51 -12.10
CA VAL A 43 -9.87 19.23 -13.48
C VAL A 43 -9.27 17.92 -13.96
N VAL A 44 -10.12 16.98 -14.35
CA VAL A 44 -9.73 15.68 -14.91
C VAL A 44 -10.32 15.53 -16.31
N LEU A 45 -9.46 15.30 -17.30
CA LEU A 45 -9.86 14.87 -18.63
C LEU A 45 -9.93 13.35 -18.70
N THR A 46 -11.09 12.82 -19.08
CA THR A 46 -11.25 11.39 -19.32
C THR A 46 -11.66 11.13 -20.77
N THR A 47 -10.95 10.21 -21.43
CA THR A 47 -11.22 9.80 -22.81
C THR A 47 -11.43 8.31 -22.88
N VAL A 48 -12.36 7.90 -23.74
CA VAL A 48 -12.64 6.51 -24.09
C VAL A 48 -12.41 6.34 -25.59
N VAL A 49 -11.61 5.35 -25.96
CA VAL A 49 -11.43 4.91 -27.35
C VAL A 49 -11.74 3.43 -27.41
N ALA A 50 -12.65 3.04 -28.30
CA ALA A 50 -13.06 1.67 -28.50
C ALA A 50 -12.97 1.27 -29.98
N LYS A 51 -12.50 0.05 -30.26
CA LYS A 51 -12.53 -0.54 -31.59
C LYS A 51 -13.92 -1.09 -31.88
N LYS A 52 -14.42 -0.86 -33.08
CA LYS A 52 -15.73 -1.40 -33.50
C LYS A 52 -15.71 -2.90 -33.81
N GLU A 53 -14.55 -3.43 -34.14
CA GLU A 53 -14.35 -4.83 -34.49
C GLU A 53 -13.54 -5.51 -33.38
N ALA A 54 -14.00 -6.67 -32.96
CA ALA A 54 -13.26 -7.54 -32.05
C ALA A 54 -12.09 -8.20 -32.77
N ASP A 55 -11.02 -8.48 -32.07
CA ASP A 55 -9.91 -9.29 -32.55
C ASP A 55 -10.25 -10.77 -32.31
N PRO A 56 -10.49 -11.56 -33.39
CA PRO A 56 -10.91 -12.95 -33.22
C PRO A 56 -9.86 -13.85 -32.58
N ALA A 57 -8.61 -13.39 -32.46
CA ALA A 57 -7.54 -14.11 -31.76
C ALA A 57 -7.58 -13.95 -30.24
N LYS A 58 -8.46 -13.08 -29.71
CA LYS A 58 -8.58 -12.82 -28.26
C LYS A 58 -9.85 -13.45 -27.71
N ASP A 59 -9.67 -14.31 -26.71
CA ASP A 59 -10.73 -14.97 -25.94
C ASP A 59 -11.09 -14.24 -24.63
N PHE A 60 -10.62 -13.00 -24.46
CA PHE A 60 -10.86 -12.18 -23.28
C PHE A 60 -11.21 -10.74 -23.66
N PHE A 61 -11.84 -10.03 -22.73
CA PHE A 61 -12.15 -8.61 -22.90
C PHE A 61 -10.92 -7.71 -22.68
N PRO A 62 -10.35 -7.10 -23.74
CA PRO A 62 -9.14 -6.29 -23.65
C PRO A 62 -9.44 -4.85 -23.24
N LEU A 63 -9.86 -4.64 -22.01
CA LEU A 63 -10.01 -3.33 -21.39
C LEU A 63 -8.69 -2.88 -20.77
N ALA A 64 -8.22 -1.69 -21.13
CA ALA A 64 -7.05 -1.05 -20.53
C ALA A 64 -7.41 0.33 -19.98
N VAL A 65 -7.19 0.52 -18.67
CA VAL A 65 -7.39 1.79 -17.99
C VAL A 65 -6.04 2.39 -17.62
N PHE A 66 -5.88 3.68 -17.92
CA PHE A 66 -4.71 4.48 -17.57
C PHE A 66 -5.13 5.73 -16.80
N TYR A 67 -4.47 5.96 -15.70
CA TYR A 67 -4.59 7.19 -14.92
C TYR A 67 -3.23 7.87 -14.85
N GLN A 68 -3.20 9.18 -15.06
CA GLN A 68 -1.97 9.96 -15.11
C GLN A 68 -2.11 11.29 -14.35
N GLU A 69 -1.14 11.59 -13.52
CA GLU A 69 -0.99 12.87 -12.84
C GLU A 69 0.08 13.70 -13.54
N LYS A 70 -0.27 14.92 -13.95
CA LYS A 70 0.67 15.82 -14.62
C LYS A 70 1.18 16.88 -13.64
N PHE A 71 2.49 17.01 -13.50
CA PHE A 71 3.10 17.96 -12.57
C PHE A 71 2.68 19.41 -12.83
N TYR A 72 2.39 19.77 -14.09
CA TYR A 72 1.85 21.08 -14.42
C TYR A 72 0.47 21.35 -13.80
N ALA A 73 -0.28 20.30 -13.43
CA ALA A 73 -1.58 20.45 -12.78
C ALA A 73 -1.50 21.23 -11.45
N THR A 74 -0.33 21.24 -10.82
CA THR A 74 -0.04 22.00 -9.60
C THR A 74 1.08 23.04 -9.79
N GLY A 75 1.39 23.40 -11.05
CA GLY A 75 2.42 24.37 -11.39
C GLY A 75 3.85 23.92 -11.11
N ARG A 76 4.11 22.60 -11.07
CA ARG A 76 5.41 22.01 -10.76
C ARG A 76 6.09 21.44 -12.00
N ILE A 77 7.42 21.32 -11.94
CA ILE A 77 8.24 20.60 -12.90
C ILE A 77 8.66 19.28 -12.24
N PRO A 78 8.52 18.12 -12.93
CA PRO A 78 8.94 16.83 -12.38
C PRO A 78 10.39 16.84 -11.93
N GLY A 79 10.69 16.12 -10.86
CA GLY A 79 12.04 15.83 -10.42
C GLY A 79 12.80 14.95 -11.43
N GLY A 80 13.90 14.40 -11.01
CA GLY A 80 14.71 13.53 -11.85
C GLY A 80 15.46 14.25 -12.99
N PHE A 81 16.24 13.50 -13.76
CA PHE A 81 17.12 14.04 -14.80
C PHE A 81 16.35 14.54 -16.03
N PHE A 82 15.34 13.77 -16.49
CA PHE A 82 14.63 14.08 -17.73
C PHE A 82 13.56 15.16 -17.60
N LYS A 83 13.22 15.59 -16.38
CA LYS A 83 12.17 16.58 -16.12
C LYS A 83 10.84 16.27 -16.83
N ARG A 84 10.49 14.99 -16.90
CA ARG A 84 9.32 14.46 -17.60
C ARG A 84 8.77 13.25 -16.86
N GLU A 85 7.45 13.13 -16.79
CA GLU A 85 6.75 11.92 -16.36
C GLU A 85 7.10 10.76 -17.31
N ALA A 86 7.47 9.60 -16.77
CA ALA A 86 7.91 8.46 -17.56
C ALA A 86 7.04 7.22 -17.30
N ARG A 87 7.43 6.39 -16.33
CA ARG A 87 6.67 5.20 -15.95
C ARG A 87 5.57 5.59 -14.98
N PRO A 88 4.41 4.91 -15.01
CA PRO A 88 3.37 5.12 -14.01
C PRO A 88 3.93 4.91 -12.60
N THR A 89 3.58 5.81 -11.68
CA THR A 89 3.86 5.66 -10.26
C THR A 89 3.02 4.53 -9.66
N GLU A 90 3.33 4.12 -8.44
CA GLU A 90 2.51 3.16 -7.70
C GLU A 90 1.08 3.69 -7.54
N ARG A 91 0.91 4.95 -7.15
CA ARG A 91 -0.38 5.63 -7.03
C ARG A 91 -1.16 5.62 -8.36
N GLU A 92 -0.52 6.00 -9.48
CA GLU A 92 -1.18 5.98 -10.79
C GLU A 92 -1.60 4.55 -11.18
N THR A 93 -0.80 3.56 -10.85
CA THR A 93 -1.14 2.14 -11.08
C THR A 93 -2.33 1.70 -10.25
N LEU A 94 -2.37 2.06 -8.96
CA LEU A 94 -3.46 1.73 -8.04
C LEU A 94 -4.76 2.42 -8.44
N THR A 95 -4.71 3.71 -8.78
CA THR A 95 -5.89 4.45 -9.24
C THR A 95 -6.40 3.92 -10.58
N SER A 96 -5.52 3.52 -11.51
CA SER A 96 -5.94 2.82 -12.73
C SER A 96 -6.73 1.54 -12.42
N ARG A 97 -6.31 0.77 -11.42
CA ARG A 97 -7.01 -0.44 -10.96
C ARG A 97 -8.33 -0.12 -10.26
N LEU A 98 -8.35 0.95 -9.46
CA LEU A 98 -9.55 1.43 -8.78
C LEU A 98 -10.67 1.77 -9.77
N ILE A 99 -10.32 2.32 -10.95
CA ILE A 99 -11.25 2.62 -12.04
C ILE A 99 -11.62 1.36 -12.84
N ASP A 100 -10.65 0.50 -13.19
CA ASP A 100 -10.83 -0.70 -14.02
C ASP A 100 -11.81 -1.70 -13.38
N ARG A 101 -11.64 -1.97 -12.09
CA ARG A 101 -12.36 -3.04 -11.37
C ARG A 101 -13.87 -2.91 -11.42
N PRO A 102 -14.49 -1.75 -11.09
CA PRO A 102 -15.95 -1.62 -11.11
C PRO A 102 -16.54 -1.46 -12.50
N ILE A 103 -15.79 -0.97 -13.52
CA ILE A 103 -16.34 -0.81 -14.87
C ILE A 103 -16.27 -2.10 -15.69
N ARG A 104 -15.32 -2.99 -15.40
CA ARG A 104 -15.10 -4.22 -16.16
C ARG A 104 -16.31 -5.17 -16.17
N PRO A 105 -16.96 -5.49 -15.03
CA PRO A 105 -18.13 -6.36 -15.00
C PRO A 105 -19.40 -5.74 -15.61
N MET A 106 -19.36 -4.45 -15.99
CA MET A 106 -20.48 -3.73 -16.61
C MET A 106 -20.50 -3.84 -18.12
N PHE A 107 -19.66 -4.69 -18.72
CA PHE A 107 -19.72 -5.03 -20.14
C PHE A 107 -20.27 -6.43 -20.30
N PRO A 108 -21.07 -6.69 -21.36
CA PRO A 108 -21.58 -8.03 -21.63
C PRO A 108 -20.44 -9.03 -21.85
N ASP A 109 -20.61 -10.27 -21.40
CA ASP A 109 -19.57 -11.32 -21.48
C ASP A 109 -19.09 -11.59 -22.92
N HIS A 110 -19.98 -11.44 -23.90
CA HIS A 110 -19.66 -11.64 -25.32
C HIS A 110 -18.95 -10.44 -25.97
N PHE A 111 -18.76 -9.34 -25.23
CA PHE A 111 -18.10 -8.15 -25.76
C PHE A 111 -16.59 -8.25 -25.60
N THR A 112 -15.87 -8.52 -26.67
CA THR A 112 -14.41 -8.69 -26.71
C THR A 112 -13.67 -7.59 -27.49
N ASN A 113 -14.34 -6.47 -27.79
CA ASN A 113 -13.73 -5.34 -28.47
C ASN A 113 -12.74 -4.61 -27.55
N GLU A 114 -11.62 -4.18 -28.12
CA GLU A 114 -10.60 -3.46 -27.36
C GLU A 114 -11.06 -2.06 -26.95
N ILE A 115 -10.97 -1.76 -25.65
CA ILE A 115 -11.28 -0.44 -25.08
C ILE A 115 -10.09 0.09 -24.29
N GLN A 116 -9.82 1.39 -24.48
CA GLN A 116 -8.88 2.14 -23.67
C GLN A 116 -9.56 3.34 -23.00
N VAL A 117 -9.38 3.45 -21.70
CA VAL A 117 -9.82 4.59 -20.89
C VAL A 117 -8.60 5.32 -20.39
N PHE A 118 -8.51 6.62 -20.67
CA PHE A 118 -7.45 7.49 -20.17
C PHE A 118 -8.04 8.57 -19.28
N CYS A 119 -7.61 8.63 -18.01
CA CYS A 119 -7.90 9.71 -17.07
C CYS A 119 -6.63 10.52 -16.83
N THR A 120 -6.66 11.81 -17.11
CA THR A 120 -5.52 12.70 -16.96
C THR A 120 -5.87 13.87 -16.04
N VAL A 121 -5.14 14.02 -14.94
CA VAL A 121 -5.28 15.15 -14.03
C VAL A 121 -4.62 16.37 -14.68
N MET A 122 -5.43 17.38 -15.04
CA MET A 122 -5.01 18.58 -15.77
C MET A 122 -4.82 19.79 -14.86
N SER A 123 -5.52 19.81 -13.72
CA SER A 123 -5.41 20.84 -12.68
C SER A 123 -5.73 20.21 -11.33
N SER A 124 -5.09 20.67 -10.24
CA SER A 124 -5.37 20.22 -8.88
C SER A 124 -5.16 21.34 -7.87
N ASP A 125 -6.09 21.47 -6.92
CA ASP A 125 -6.00 22.37 -5.78
C ASP A 125 -5.22 21.76 -4.58
N LYS A 126 -4.73 20.52 -4.72
CA LYS A 126 -4.08 19.72 -3.66
C LYS A 126 -4.97 19.45 -2.43
N LYS A 127 -6.26 19.66 -2.52
CA LYS A 127 -7.20 19.42 -1.43
C LYS A 127 -7.98 18.13 -1.65
N GLN A 128 -8.39 17.88 -2.89
CA GLN A 128 -9.22 16.75 -3.26
C GLN A 128 -8.42 15.64 -3.92
N ASN A 129 -8.76 14.38 -3.60
CA ASN A 129 -8.19 13.25 -4.31
C ASN A 129 -8.79 13.17 -5.72
N PRO A 130 -7.97 13.15 -6.80
CA PRO A 130 -8.47 13.12 -8.17
C PRO A 130 -9.14 11.81 -8.60
N ASP A 131 -9.04 10.75 -7.82
CA ASP A 131 -9.54 9.42 -8.18
C ASP A 131 -11.06 9.38 -8.37
N ILE A 132 -11.85 9.98 -7.46
CA ILE A 132 -13.31 10.04 -7.58
C ILE A 132 -13.73 10.83 -8.82
N ALA A 133 -13.08 11.97 -9.10
CA ALA A 133 -13.32 12.73 -10.33
C ALA A 133 -13.00 11.89 -11.58
N SER A 134 -11.95 11.06 -11.52
CA SER A 134 -11.56 10.14 -12.61
C SER A 134 -12.56 9.01 -12.80
N MET A 135 -13.09 8.44 -11.72
CA MET A 135 -14.14 7.41 -11.76
C MET A 135 -15.45 7.97 -12.34
N ILE A 136 -15.85 9.18 -11.93
CA ILE A 136 -16.99 9.90 -12.50
C ILE A 136 -16.77 10.12 -14.00
N GLY A 137 -15.58 10.57 -14.39
CA GLY A 137 -15.20 10.79 -15.77
C GLY A 137 -15.26 9.51 -16.62
N ALA A 138 -14.74 8.40 -16.11
CA ALA A 138 -14.77 7.10 -16.78
C ALA A 138 -16.21 6.62 -17.00
N SER A 139 -17.05 6.70 -15.95
CA SER A 139 -18.46 6.36 -16.03
C SER A 139 -19.20 7.23 -17.04
N ALA A 140 -19.06 8.55 -16.97
CA ALA A 140 -19.73 9.49 -17.87
C ALA A 140 -19.31 9.28 -19.35
N ALA A 141 -17.99 9.13 -19.60
CA ALA A 141 -17.47 8.94 -20.95
C ALA A 141 -17.94 7.62 -21.55
N LEU A 142 -17.93 6.52 -20.81
CA LEU A 142 -18.47 5.23 -21.26
C LEU A 142 -19.97 5.32 -21.53
N THR A 143 -20.73 5.95 -20.64
CA THR A 143 -22.19 6.09 -20.75
C THR A 143 -22.64 6.85 -22.00
N ILE A 144 -21.88 7.87 -22.45
CA ILE A 144 -22.20 8.65 -23.66
C ILE A 144 -21.55 8.11 -24.93
N SER A 145 -20.68 7.11 -24.85
CA SER A 145 -19.85 6.63 -25.95
C SER A 145 -20.59 5.83 -27.01
N GLY A 146 -21.71 5.21 -26.64
CA GLY A 146 -22.45 4.25 -27.47
C GLY A 146 -21.95 2.82 -27.39
N VAL A 147 -20.83 2.53 -26.69
CA VAL A 147 -20.40 1.15 -26.44
C VAL A 147 -21.40 0.42 -25.52
N PRO A 148 -21.49 -0.92 -25.57
CA PRO A 148 -22.41 -1.68 -24.72
C PRO A 148 -21.91 -1.71 -23.27
N PHE A 149 -22.20 -0.65 -22.55
CA PHE A 149 -21.84 -0.44 -21.16
C PHE A 149 -23.11 -0.35 -20.33
N ASP A 150 -23.30 -1.30 -19.39
CA ASP A 150 -24.49 -1.40 -18.52
C ASP A 150 -24.44 -0.40 -17.35
N GLY A 151 -23.99 0.82 -17.66
CA GLY A 151 -23.89 1.93 -16.72
C GLY A 151 -24.98 2.98 -16.91
N PRO A 152 -24.89 4.06 -16.17
CA PRO A 152 -23.72 4.60 -15.47
C PRO A 152 -23.39 3.95 -14.13
N MET A 153 -22.12 4.12 -13.73
CA MET A 153 -21.58 3.78 -12.43
C MET A 153 -21.40 5.05 -11.59
N GLY A 154 -21.75 4.99 -10.30
CA GLY A 154 -21.38 5.98 -9.30
C GLY A 154 -20.11 5.58 -8.56
N ALA A 155 -19.45 6.56 -7.95
CA ALA A 155 -18.32 6.36 -7.04
C ALA A 155 -18.30 7.41 -5.96
N ALA A 156 -17.97 7.02 -4.72
CA ALA A 156 -17.87 7.87 -3.55
C ALA A 156 -16.65 7.50 -2.72
N ARG A 157 -15.97 8.50 -2.11
CA ARG A 157 -15.03 8.28 -1.02
C ARG A 157 -15.75 8.57 0.29
N VAL A 158 -15.59 7.69 1.27
CA VAL A 158 -16.21 7.79 2.59
C VAL A 158 -15.14 7.83 3.66
N GLY A 159 -15.14 8.89 4.46
CA GLY A 159 -14.41 9.00 5.71
C GLY A 159 -15.30 8.72 6.91
N PHE A 160 -14.70 8.50 8.08
CA PHE A 160 -15.39 8.41 9.37
C PHE A 160 -14.68 9.28 10.39
N ILE A 161 -15.27 10.43 10.72
CA ILE A 161 -14.67 11.50 11.50
C ILE A 161 -15.68 11.91 12.59
N ASP A 162 -15.23 12.02 13.82
CA ASP A 162 -16.07 12.42 14.98
C ASP A 162 -17.37 11.59 15.12
N GLY A 163 -17.36 10.32 14.70
CA GLY A 163 -18.51 9.43 14.78
C GLY A 163 -19.50 9.54 13.62
N GLU A 164 -19.21 10.32 12.58
CA GLU A 164 -20.06 10.54 11.41
C GLU A 164 -19.36 10.13 10.10
N TYR A 165 -20.15 9.63 9.13
CA TYR A 165 -19.66 9.41 7.78
C TYR A 165 -19.56 10.72 7.01
N VAL A 166 -18.43 10.93 6.35
CA VAL A 166 -18.13 12.13 5.56
C VAL A 166 -17.95 11.75 4.10
N LEU A 167 -18.74 12.37 3.22
CA LEU A 167 -18.64 12.15 1.77
C LEU A 167 -17.48 12.95 1.17
N ASN A 168 -16.61 12.29 0.41
CA ASN A 168 -15.48 12.87 -0.31
C ASN A 168 -14.63 13.82 0.57
N PRO A 169 -14.10 13.31 1.70
CA PRO A 169 -13.25 14.11 2.57
C PRO A 169 -12.01 14.59 1.81
N SER A 170 -11.54 15.78 2.16
CA SER A 170 -10.26 16.32 1.69
C SER A 170 -9.07 15.53 2.24
N PHE A 171 -7.87 15.72 1.67
CA PHE A 171 -6.65 15.13 2.21
C PHE A 171 -6.40 15.52 3.68
N GLU A 172 -6.74 16.76 4.05
CA GLU A 172 -6.61 17.24 5.43
C GLU A 172 -7.59 16.50 6.36
N GLU A 173 -8.87 16.37 5.97
CA GLU A 173 -9.89 15.65 6.73
C GLU A 173 -9.58 14.14 6.85
N LEU A 174 -8.91 13.54 5.85
CA LEU A 174 -8.49 12.13 5.90
C LEU A 174 -7.44 11.83 6.97
N ASN A 175 -6.61 12.81 7.36
CA ASN A 175 -5.63 12.61 8.43
C ASN A 175 -6.32 12.31 9.78
N ASP A 176 -7.46 12.94 10.02
CA ASP A 176 -8.25 12.77 11.25
C ASP A 176 -9.28 11.63 11.13
N SER A 177 -9.43 11.04 9.94
CA SER A 177 -10.40 9.99 9.69
C SER A 177 -9.93 8.62 10.23
N TYR A 178 -10.89 7.86 10.76
CA TYR A 178 -10.72 6.44 11.09
C TYR A 178 -10.97 5.51 9.89
N LEU A 179 -11.46 6.05 8.78
CA LEU A 179 -11.79 5.31 7.56
C LEU A 179 -11.38 6.11 6.33
N ASP A 180 -10.75 5.45 5.39
CA ASP A 180 -10.61 5.87 4.00
C ASP A 180 -11.16 4.76 3.12
N MET A 181 -12.38 4.93 2.61
CA MET A 181 -13.09 3.92 1.82
C MET A 181 -13.55 4.50 0.49
N VAL A 182 -13.31 3.77 -0.59
CA VAL A 182 -13.91 4.05 -1.90
C VAL A 182 -14.95 2.99 -2.19
N VAL A 183 -16.16 3.44 -2.53
CA VAL A 183 -17.30 2.61 -2.92
C VAL A 183 -17.68 2.97 -4.35
N ALA A 184 -17.90 1.96 -5.19
CA ALA A 184 -18.42 2.14 -6.54
C ALA A 184 -19.52 1.12 -6.83
N GLY A 185 -20.51 1.51 -7.66
CA GLY A 185 -21.64 0.65 -7.98
C GLY A 185 -22.63 1.27 -8.93
N THR A 186 -23.70 0.53 -9.19
CA THR A 186 -24.86 0.96 -9.94
C THR A 186 -25.90 1.61 -9.01
N ASP A 187 -27.03 2.07 -9.54
CA ASP A 187 -28.16 2.55 -8.73
C ASP A 187 -28.73 1.47 -7.79
N GLU A 188 -28.62 0.21 -8.21
CA GLU A 188 -29.23 -0.92 -7.53
C GLU A 188 -28.27 -1.58 -6.53
N ALA A 189 -26.97 -1.60 -6.81
CA ALA A 189 -26.04 -2.44 -6.05
C ALA A 189 -24.59 -1.97 -6.08
N VAL A 190 -23.83 -2.39 -5.05
CA VAL A 190 -22.38 -2.16 -4.92
C VAL A 190 -21.62 -3.14 -5.83
N LEU A 191 -20.60 -2.65 -6.53
CA LEU A 191 -19.71 -3.43 -7.40
C LEU A 191 -18.30 -3.56 -6.84
N MET A 192 -17.80 -2.53 -6.16
CA MET A 192 -16.44 -2.49 -5.66
C MET A 192 -16.35 -1.68 -4.37
N VAL A 193 -15.59 -2.20 -3.41
CA VAL A 193 -15.18 -1.48 -2.20
C VAL A 193 -13.67 -1.66 -2.03
N GLU A 194 -13.01 -0.59 -1.61
CA GLU A 194 -11.61 -0.62 -1.22
C GLU A 194 -11.39 0.32 -0.03
N SER A 195 -10.81 -0.19 1.07
CA SER A 195 -10.66 0.63 2.27
C SER A 195 -9.38 0.39 3.05
N GLU A 196 -9.00 1.43 3.79
CA GLU A 196 -8.10 1.43 4.94
C GLU A 196 -8.90 1.90 6.16
N ALA A 197 -8.77 1.22 7.31
CA ALA A 197 -9.51 1.56 8.51
C ALA A 197 -8.64 1.41 9.76
N LYS A 198 -8.95 2.18 10.81
CA LYS A 198 -8.29 2.13 12.11
C LYS A 198 -9.14 1.29 13.06
N GLU A 199 -9.14 -0.05 12.85
CA GLU A 199 -9.82 -1.06 13.69
C GLU A 199 -11.34 -0.80 13.88
N LEU A 200 -12.05 -0.46 12.80
CA LEU A 200 -13.50 -0.28 12.83
C LEU A 200 -14.22 -1.63 12.85
N ASN A 201 -15.35 -1.70 13.58
CA ASN A 201 -16.17 -2.90 13.62
C ASN A 201 -16.94 -3.12 12.30
N GLU A 202 -17.49 -4.32 12.12
CA GLU A 202 -18.18 -4.76 10.92
C GLU A 202 -19.40 -3.88 10.60
N ASP A 203 -20.16 -3.45 11.62
CA ASP A 203 -21.37 -2.62 11.45
C ASP A 203 -21.03 -1.22 10.91
N LEU A 204 -19.97 -0.60 11.43
CA LEU A 204 -19.48 0.69 10.92
C LEU A 204 -18.95 0.58 9.50
N MET A 205 -18.26 -0.52 9.17
CA MET A 205 -17.79 -0.75 7.80
C MET A 205 -18.95 -0.94 6.82
N LEU A 206 -19.96 -1.74 7.20
CA LEU A 206 -21.17 -1.94 6.40
C LEU A 206 -21.94 -0.63 6.22
N GLY A 207 -22.12 0.13 7.31
CA GLY A 207 -22.79 1.44 7.27
C GLY A 207 -22.08 2.42 6.33
N ALA A 208 -20.73 2.42 6.29
CA ALA A 208 -19.95 3.25 5.37
C ALA A 208 -20.18 2.86 3.90
N VAL A 209 -20.26 1.55 3.61
CA VAL A 209 -20.57 1.06 2.25
C VAL A 209 -21.96 1.54 1.82
N LEU A 210 -22.96 1.38 2.67
CA LEU A 210 -24.34 1.79 2.40
C LEU A 210 -24.45 3.31 2.23
N PHE A 211 -23.77 4.08 3.07
CA PHE A 211 -23.70 5.55 2.94
C PHE A 211 -23.09 5.95 1.60
N GLY A 212 -21.94 5.40 1.23
CA GLY A 212 -21.29 5.68 -0.06
C GLY A 212 -22.15 5.30 -1.25
N HIS A 213 -22.84 4.14 -1.18
CA HIS A 213 -23.78 3.69 -2.22
C HIS A 213 -24.98 4.65 -2.38
N GLN A 214 -25.53 5.13 -1.28
CA GLN A 214 -26.64 6.09 -1.34
C GLN A 214 -26.21 7.44 -1.94
N GLU A 215 -25.06 7.96 -1.51
CA GLU A 215 -24.57 9.27 -1.95
C GLU A 215 -24.14 9.26 -3.43
N MET A 216 -23.56 8.17 -3.95
CA MET A 216 -23.10 8.11 -5.35
C MET A 216 -24.23 8.11 -6.38
N LYS A 217 -25.49 7.94 -5.99
CA LYS A 217 -26.66 8.03 -6.88
C LYS A 217 -26.81 9.40 -7.56
N ALA A 218 -26.28 10.45 -6.93
CA ALA A 218 -26.20 11.78 -7.55
C ALA A 218 -25.35 11.77 -8.83
N VAL A 219 -24.23 11.02 -8.83
CA VAL A 219 -23.35 10.84 -9.99
C VAL A 219 -24.08 10.09 -11.11
N ILE A 220 -24.77 9.01 -10.76
CA ILE A 220 -25.56 8.20 -11.72
C ILE A 220 -26.62 9.03 -12.42
N THR A 221 -27.34 9.84 -11.64
CA THR A 221 -28.37 10.77 -12.15
C THR A 221 -27.76 11.76 -13.15
N ALA A 222 -26.62 12.37 -12.79
CA ALA A 222 -25.94 13.34 -13.64
C ALA A 222 -25.40 12.70 -14.95
N CYS A 223 -24.86 11.50 -14.87
CA CYS A 223 -24.41 10.76 -16.07
C CYS A 223 -25.57 10.41 -17.00
N ASN A 224 -26.72 10.02 -16.47
CA ASN A 224 -27.93 9.77 -17.24
C ASN A 224 -28.47 11.05 -17.90
N GLU A 225 -28.45 12.18 -17.20
CA GLU A 225 -28.80 13.48 -17.78
C GLU A 225 -27.85 13.85 -18.93
N LEU A 226 -26.55 13.64 -18.78
CA LEU A 226 -25.58 13.88 -19.84
C LEU A 226 -25.82 12.96 -21.04
N LYS A 227 -26.15 11.68 -20.82
CA LYS A 227 -26.50 10.71 -21.87
C LYS A 227 -27.74 11.18 -22.66
N GLN A 228 -28.77 11.69 -22.00
CA GLN A 228 -29.95 12.22 -22.67
C GLN A 228 -29.63 13.41 -23.58
N LYS A 229 -28.67 14.25 -23.20
CA LYS A 229 -28.27 15.45 -23.95
C LYS A 229 -27.33 15.14 -25.11
N THR A 230 -26.44 14.15 -24.96
CA THR A 230 -25.29 13.97 -25.87
C THR A 230 -24.92 12.52 -26.15
N GLY A 231 -25.67 11.56 -25.61
CA GLY A 231 -25.39 10.13 -25.83
C GLY A 231 -25.35 9.78 -27.32
N LYS A 232 -24.32 9.02 -27.70
CA LYS A 232 -24.19 8.49 -29.04
C LYS A 232 -25.14 7.30 -29.25
N GLU A 233 -25.45 7.01 -30.47
CA GLU A 233 -26.23 5.83 -30.84
C GLU A 233 -25.53 4.55 -30.35
N ALA A 234 -26.31 3.66 -29.74
CA ALA A 234 -25.80 2.40 -29.20
C ALA A 234 -25.22 1.53 -30.34
N TRP A 235 -24.07 0.94 -30.08
CA TRP A 235 -23.48 0.00 -31.03
C TRP A 235 -24.39 -1.24 -31.18
N ASN A 236 -24.73 -1.57 -32.41
CA ASN A 236 -25.38 -2.82 -32.67
C ASN A 236 -24.33 -3.93 -32.71
N ILE A 237 -24.19 -4.63 -31.57
CA ILE A 237 -23.35 -5.81 -31.50
C ILE A 237 -24.27 -6.99 -31.65
N GLU A 238 -24.18 -7.61 -32.79
CA GLU A 238 -24.91 -8.86 -33.01
C GLU A 238 -24.42 -9.89 -32.01
N SER A 239 -25.29 -10.28 -31.07
CA SER A 239 -25.07 -11.53 -30.34
C SER A 239 -24.96 -12.61 -31.41
N VAL A 240 -23.79 -13.25 -31.50
CA VAL A 240 -23.63 -14.43 -32.36
C VAL A 240 -24.75 -15.39 -31.93
N LYS A 241 -25.76 -15.55 -32.77
CA LYS A 241 -26.80 -16.57 -32.53
C LYS A 241 -26.08 -17.90 -32.54
N GLU A 242 -26.01 -18.52 -31.39
CA GLU A 242 -25.45 -19.86 -31.21
C GLU A 242 -26.38 -20.82 -31.96
N GLU A 243 -26.03 -21.18 -33.21
CA GLU A 243 -26.76 -22.20 -33.97
C GLU A 243 -26.44 -23.63 -33.52
N ASN A 244 -25.32 -23.83 -32.75
CA ASN A 244 -24.91 -25.12 -32.24
C ASN A 244 -24.89 -25.09 -30.73
N ASN A 245 -25.83 -25.76 -30.07
CA ASN A 245 -25.91 -25.88 -28.61
C ASN A 245 -25.05 -27.06 -28.12
N TYR A 246 -23.73 -26.89 -28.09
CA TYR A 246 -22.80 -27.89 -27.57
C TYR A 246 -23.02 -28.16 -26.08
N TYR A 247 -23.63 -27.23 -25.33
CA TYR A 247 -23.86 -27.36 -23.91
C TYR A 247 -24.70 -28.60 -23.55
N ASP A 248 -25.85 -28.79 -24.21
CA ASP A 248 -26.74 -29.92 -23.94
C ASP A 248 -26.08 -31.27 -24.23
N GLU A 249 -25.26 -31.32 -25.30
CA GLU A 249 -24.49 -32.50 -25.68
C GLU A 249 -23.41 -32.83 -24.66
N LEU A 250 -22.63 -31.82 -24.24
CA LEU A 250 -21.61 -31.97 -23.20
C LEU A 250 -22.22 -32.35 -21.86
N GLN A 251 -23.35 -31.74 -21.49
CA GLN A 251 -24.08 -32.06 -20.25
C GLN A 251 -24.57 -33.51 -20.26
N SER A 252 -25.13 -33.97 -21.37
CA SER A 252 -25.66 -35.34 -21.46
C SER A 252 -24.59 -36.42 -21.46
N ASN A 253 -23.40 -36.14 -22.04
CA ASN A 253 -22.36 -37.15 -22.25
C ASN A 253 -21.22 -37.10 -21.22
N HIS A 254 -20.94 -35.94 -20.62
CA HIS A 254 -19.72 -35.72 -19.78
C HIS A 254 -19.98 -35.17 -18.40
N LYS A 255 -21.23 -34.86 -18.01
CA LYS A 255 -21.56 -34.28 -16.69
C LYS A 255 -21.02 -35.13 -15.55
N ASP A 256 -21.29 -36.45 -15.56
CA ASP A 256 -20.88 -37.34 -14.48
C ASP A 256 -19.34 -37.46 -14.38
N GLU A 257 -18.62 -37.45 -15.52
CA GLU A 257 -17.17 -37.51 -15.54
C GLU A 257 -16.57 -36.24 -14.93
N ILE A 258 -17.14 -35.05 -15.26
CA ILE A 258 -16.73 -33.75 -14.73
C ILE A 258 -17.04 -33.64 -13.23
N GLU A 259 -18.24 -34.06 -12.79
CA GLU A 259 -18.59 -34.09 -11.36
C GLU A 259 -17.63 -34.97 -10.55
N ASN A 260 -17.25 -36.14 -11.10
CA ASN A 260 -16.30 -37.02 -10.45
C ASN A 260 -14.89 -36.45 -10.40
N ALA A 261 -14.45 -35.71 -11.42
CA ALA A 261 -13.20 -35.00 -11.42
C ALA A 261 -13.16 -33.91 -10.33
N PHE A 262 -14.26 -33.17 -10.13
CA PHE A 262 -14.37 -32.15 -9.07
C PHE A 262 -14.43 -32.73 -7.65
N LYS A 263 -14.67 -34.04 -7.46
CA LYS A 263 -14.55 -34.71 -6.15
C LYS A 263 -13.08 -34.99 -5.76
N ILE A 264 -12.11 -34.80 -6.68
CA ILE A 264 -10.70 -34.99 -6.39
C ILE A 264 -10.20 -33.76 -5.66
N SER A 265 -9.89 -33.88 -4.37
CA SER A 265 -9.48 -32.76 -3.50
C SER A 265 -8.09 -32.21 -3.86
N ASN A 266 -7.16 -33.06 -4.35
CA ASN A 266 -5.84 -32.61 -4.78
C ASN A 266 -5.91 -31.86 -6.11
N LYS A 267 -5.45 -30.59 -6.12
CA LYS A 267 -5.54 -29.69 -7.28
C LYS A 267 -4.84 -30.24 -8.54
N ALA A 268 -3.63 -30.78 -8.40
CA ALA A 268 -2.86 -31.27 -9.54
C ALA A 268 -3.55 -32.47 -10.21
N GLN A 269 -4.04 -33.42 -9.41
CA GLN A 269 -4.76 -34.61 -9.88
C GLN A 269 -6.13 -34.23 -10.49
N ARG A 270 -6.84 -33.30 -9.91
CA ARG A 270 -8.09 -32.76 -10.45
C ARG A 270 -7.90 -32.11 -11.81
N ASN A 271 -6.88 -31.24 -11.93
CA ASN A 271 -6.57 -30.58 -13.18
C ASN A 271 -6.15 -31.55 -14.28
N GLU A 272 -5.43 -32.61 -13.94
CA GLU A 272 -5.08 -33.67 -14.90
C GLU A 272 -6.32 -34.41 -15.36
N ALA A 273 -7.22 -34.81 -14.42
CA ALA A 273 -8.48 -35.47 -14.78
C ALA A 273 -9.38 -34.60 -15.68
N LEU A 274 -9.53 -33.30 -15.36
CA LEU A 274 -10.30 -32.37 -16.19
C LEU A 274 -9.65 -32.15 -17.57
N LYS A 275 -8.32 -32.17 -17.63
CA LYS A 275 -7.56 -32.07 -18.89
C LYS A 275 -7.78 -33.32 -19.75
N GLU A 276 -7.72 -34.53 -19.19
CA GLU A 276 -8.00 -35.77 -19.90
C GLU A 276 -9.42 -35.77 -20.50
N ILE A 277 -10.44 -35.31 -19.73
CA ILE A 277 -11.81 -35.17 -20.22
C ILE A 277 -11.85 -34.17 -21.38
N ARG A 278 -11.22 -33.04 -21.24
CA ARG A 278 -11.17 -31.98 -22.27
C ARG A 278 -10.48 -32.45 -23.56
N ASP A 279 -9.38 -33.19 -23.42
CA ASP A 279 -8.63 -33.71 -24.59
C ASP A 279 -9.45 -34.80 -25.29
N LYS A 280 -10.17 -35.68 -24.56
CA LYS A 280 -11.12 -36.65 -25.12
C LYS A 280 -12.27 -35.96 -25.87
N ILE A 281 -12.81 -34.86 -25.35
CA ILE A 281 -13.83 -34.06 -26.01
C ILE A 281 -13.29 -33.50 -27.34
N LYS A 282 -12.07 -32.92 -27.36
CA LYS A 282 -11.45 -32.41 -28.57
C LYS A 282 -11.26 -33.49 -29.62
N GLU A 283 -10.85 -34.69 -29.23
CA GLU A 283 -10.71 -35.83 -30.13
C GLU A 283 -12.06 -36.23 -30.75
N ASN A 284 -13.15 -36.20 -29.98
CA ASN A 284 -14.51 -36.52 -30.48
C ASN A 284 -15.05 -35.49 -31.47
N PHE A 285 -14.50 -34.27 -31.48
CA PHE A 285 -14.91 -33.14 -32.30
C PHE A 285 -13.77 -32.64 -33.22
N GLU A 286 -12.85 -33.51 -33.63
CA GLU A 286 -11.70 -33.17 -34.49
C GLU A 286 -12.08 -32.51 -35.83
N GLU A 287 -13.33 -32.67 -36.32
CA GLU A 287 -13.82 -32.11 -37.59
C GLU A 287 -14.20 -30.63 -37.45
N LEU A 288 -14.27 -30.06 -36.25
CA LEU A 288 -14.62 -28.66 -36.04
C LEU A 288 -13.45 -27.73 -36.45
N ASP A 289 -13.80 -26.59 -37.02
CA ASP A 289 -12.82 -25.54 -37.25
C ASP A 289 -12.38 -24.90 -35.93
N GLU A 290 -11.36 -24.05 -36.01
CA GLU A 290 -10.76 -23.42 -34.80
C GLU A 290 -11.76 -22.55 -34.03
N LEU A 291 -12.72 -21.90 -34.75
CA LEU A 291 -13.74 -21.04 -34.15
C LEU A 291 -14.80 -21.86 -33.39
N ASP A 292 -15.29 -22.93 -33.99
CA ASP A 292 -16.31 -23.80 -33.37
C ASP A 292 -15.69 -24.65 -32.23
N MET A 293 -14.44 -25.06 -32.35
CA MET A 293 -13.68 -25.64 -31.24
C MET A 293 -13.56 -24.68 -30.06
N GLY A 294 -13.32 -23.40 -30.30
CA GLY A 294 -13.33 -22.36 -29.29
C GLY A 294 -14.66 -22.25 -28.54
N LYS A 295 -15.78 -22.32 -29.28
CA LYS A 295 -17.15 -22.31 -28.71
C LYS A 295 -17.39 -23.55 -27.83
N LEU A 296 -17.06 -24.73 -28.35
CA LEU A 296 -17.18 -26.00 -27.63
C LEU A 296 -16.45 -25.95 -26.27
N LEU A 297 -15.22 -25.45 -26.26
CA LEU A 297 -14.41 -25.29 -25.04
C LEU A 297 -14.99 -24.23 -24.10
N SER A 298 -15.63 -23.20 -24.62
CA SER A 298 -16.34 -22.20 -23.81
C SER A 298 -17.55 -22.82 -23.11
N GLU A 299 -18.35 -23.63 -23.83
CA GLU A 299 -19.48 -24.35 -23.23
C GLU A 299 -19.04 -25.43 -22.23
N PHE A 300 -17.88 -26.06 -22.46
CA PHE A 300 -17.28 -26.95 -21.47
C PHE A 300 -16.95 -26.22 -20.16
N LYS A 301 -16.30 -25.06 -20.24
CA LYS A 301 -16.01 -24.21 -19.06
C LYS A 301 -17.29 -23.75 -18.34
N LYS A 302 -18.36 -23.46 -19.10
CA LYS A 302 -19.66 -23.12 -18.54
C LYS A 302 -20.28 -24.29 -17.79
N LEU A 303 -20.19 -25.50 -18.34
CA LEU A 303 -20.66 -26.72 -17.66
C LEU A 303 -19.87 -27.01 -16.39
N GLU A 304 -18.52 -26.84 -16.41
CA GLU A 304 -17.67 -26.91 -15.21
C GLU A 304 -18.16 -25.93 -14.13
N LYS A 305 -18.42 -24.68 -14.54
CA LYS A 305 -18.92 -23.61 -13.65
C LYS A 305 -20.28 -23.98 -13.05
N ASP A 306 -21.24 -24.42 -13.87
CA ASP A 306 -22.60 -24.74 -13.42
C ASP A 306 -22.63 -25.94 -12.46
N ILE A 307 -21.79 -26.96 -12.68
CA ILE A 307 -21.63 -28.11 -11.79
C ILE A 307 -21.11 -27.67 -10.42
N VAL A 308 -20.04 -26.90 -10.37
CA VAL A 308 -19.44 -26.48 -9.09
C VAL A 308 -20.40 -25.57 -8.33
N ARG A 309 -21.00 -24.60 -9.00
CA ARG A 309 -21.94 -23.63 -8.39
C ARG A 309 -23.19 -24.35 -7.89
N GLY A 310 -23.75 -25.26 -8.69
CA GLY A 310 -24.91 -26.07 -8.30
C GLY A 310 -24.63 -26.96 -7.07
N ASN A 311 -23.47 -27.59 -7.01
CA ASN A 311 -23.05 -28.37 -5.84
C ASN A 311 -23.00 -27.53 -4.57
N ILE A 312 -22.40 -26.33 -4.65
CA ILE A 312 -22.28 -25.43 -3.50
C ILE A 312 -23.66 -24.96 -3.01
N LEU A 313 -24.55 -24.53 -3.90
CA LEU A 313 -25.90 -24.08 -3.55
C LEU A 313 -26.77 -25.22 -2.98
N ASN A 314 -26.52 -26.47 -3.39
CA ASN A 314 -27.18 -27.66 -2.86
C ASN A 314 -26.51 -28.21 -1.61
N ASN A 315 -25.68 -27.45 -0.92
CA ASN A 315 -24.95 -27.85 0.30
C ASN A 315 -24.11 -29.13 0.16
N GLN A 316 -23.61 -29.40 -1.06
CA GLN A 316 -22.61 -30.45 -1.26
C GLN A 316 -21.23 -29.91 -0.84
N PRO A 317 -20.27 -30.81 -0.54
CA PRO A 317 -18.91 -30.41 -0.24
C PRO A 317 -18.31 -29.55 -1.35
N ARG A 318 -17.49 -28.58 -0.97
CA ARG A 318 -16.70 -27.75 -1.90
C ARG A 318 -15.67 -28.60 -2.65
N ILE A 319 -14.97 -27.99 -3.61
CA ILE A 319 -13.97 -28.65 -4.48
C ILE A 319 -12.90 -29.43 -3.67
N ASP A 320 -12.53 -28.94 -2.49
CA ASP A 320 -11.55 -29.58 -1.59
C ASP A 320 -12.17 -30.39 -0.46
N GLY A 321 -13.48 -30.60 -0.49
CA GLY A 321 -14.23 -31.41 0.47
C GLY A 321 -14.67 -30.67 1.75
N ARG A 322 -14.35 -29.36 1.88
CA ARG A 322 -14.79 -28.54 3.02
C ARG A 322 -16.27 -28.16 2.92
N ASP A 323 -16.83 -27.75 4.06
CA ASP A 323 -18.07 -26.99 4.14
C ASP A 323 -17.86 -25.48 3.76
N LEU A 324 -18.91 -24.68 3.92
CA LEU A 324 -18.87 -23.26 3.56
C LEU A 324 -18.09 -22.39 4.56
N ASP A 325 -17.82 -22.85 5.77
CA ASP A 325 -17.34 -22.04 6.90
C ASP A 325 -15.91 -22.40 7.34
N THR A 326 -15.43 -23.58 6.97
CA THR A 326 -14.12 -24.08 7.41
C THR A 326 -12.96 -23.36 6.69
N VAL A 327 -12.02 -22.82 7.48
CA VAL A 327 -10.72 -22.31 7.00
C VAL A 327 -9.78 -23.49 6.75
N ARG A 328 -8.98 -23.46 5.67
CA ARG A 328 -7.96 -24.47 5.38
C ARG A 328 -6.95 -24.61 6.53
N PRO A 329 -6.28 -25.76 6.67
CA PRO A 329 -5.22 -25.95 7.66
C PRO A 329 -4.14 -24.87 7.54
N ILE A 330 -3.73 -24.32 8.70
CA ILE A 330 -2.74 -23.25 8.77
C ILE A 330 -1.47 -23.77 9.44
N PHE A 331 -0.33 -23.47 8.84
CA PHE A 331 1.00 -23.68 9.43
C PHE A 331 1.73 -22.34 9.50
N VAL A 332 2.36 -22.07 10.64
CA VAL A 332 3.09 -20.82 10.92
C VAL A 332 4.43 -21.13 11.55
N GLU A 333 5.47 -20.50 11.04
CA GLU A 333 6.82 -20.54 11.61
C GLU A 333 7.46 -19.16 11.54
N THR A 334 8.17 -18.74 12.58
CA THR A 334 8.90 -17.46 12.61
C THR A 334 10.41 -17.70 12.70
N ASN A 335 11.21 -16.70 12.36
CA ASN A 335 12.68 -16.77 12.37
C ASN A 335 13.25 -17.84 11.43
N ILE A 336 12.66 -17.98 10.24
CA ILE A 336 13.07 -18.98 9.24
C ILE A 336 14.29 -18.56 8.41
N LEU A 337 14.61 -17.27 8.38
CA LEU A 337 15.73 -16.68 7.64
C LEU A 337 16.78 -16.09 8.59
N PRO A 338 17.89 -16.79 8.88
CA PRO A 338 18.84 -16.39 9.92
C PRO A 338 19.48 -15.01 9.72
N GLY A 339 19.58 -14.53 8.47
CA GLY A 339 20.17 -13.23 8.15
C GLY A 339 19.16 -12.08 8.09
N ALA A 340 17.86 -12.35 8.17
CA ALA A 340 16.82 -11.32 8.19
C ALA A 340 16.68 -10.71 9.60
N HIS A 341 16.12 -9.50 9.69
CA HIS A 341 15.82 -8.90 10.99
C HIS A 341 14.59 -9.55 11.62
N GLY A 342 13.60 -9.94 10.81
CA GLY A 342 12.49 -10.80 11.18
C GLY A 342 11.99 -11.55 9.97
N SER A 343 11.44 -12.74 10.17
CA SER A 343 10.94 -13.56 9.04
C SER A 343 9.86 -14.52 9.50
N ALA A 344 8.93 -14.82 8.59
CA ALA A 344 7.86 -15.76 8.82
C ALA A 344 7.55 -16.60 7.59
N LEU A 345 7.19 -17.85 7.81
CA LEU A 345 6.52 -18.72 6.87
C LEU A 345 5.05 -18.81 7.31
N PHE A 346 4.16 -18.43 6.41
CA PHE A 346 2.73 -18.60 6.59
C PHE A 346 2.17 -19.49 5.49
N THR A 347 1.53 -20.58 5.87
CA THR A 347 0.91 -21.52 4.92
C THR A 347 -0.55 -21.70 5.31
N ARG A 348 -1.45 -21.61 4.33
CA ARG A 348 -2.88 -21.88 4.46
C ARG A 348 -3.31 -22.82 3.33
N GLY A 349 -3.43 -24.12 3.63
CA GLY A 349 -3.59 -25.15 2.61
C GLY A 349 -2.47 -25.10 1.59
N GLU A 350 -2.82 -24.92 0.31
CA GLU A 350 -1.89 -24.81 -0.82
C GLU A 350 -1.55 -23.34 -1.15
N THR A 351 -1.53 -22.45 -0.17
CA THR A 351 -1.11 -21.05 -0.32
C THR A 351 -0.04 -20.73 0.71
N GLN A 352 1.15 -20.36 0.27
CA GLN A 352 2.31 -20.16 1.12
C GLN A 352 3.04 -18.85 0.79
N ALA A 353 3.44 -18.13 1.84
CA ALA A 353 4.24 -16.92 1.74
C ALA A 353 5.43 -16.98 2.70
N ILE A 354 6.61 -16.68 2.20
CA ILE A 354 7.80 -16.34 3.01
C ILE A 354 7.85 -14.83 3.09
N VAL A 355 7.83 -14.29 4.31
CA VAL A 355 7.82 -12.85 4.52
C VAL A 355 9.02 -12.44 5.36
N ALA A 356 9.81 -11.50 4.84
CA ALA A 356 10.99 -10.98 5.50
C ALA A 356 10.83 -9.49 5.82
N ALA A 357 11.13 -9.13 7.07
CA ALA A 357 11.15 -7.76 7.55
C ALA A 357 12.60 -7.28 7.70
N THR A 358 12.87 -6.07 7.22
CA THR A 358 14.16 -5.38 7.34
C THR A 358 13.93 -4.02 7.96
N LEU A 359 14.72 -3.68 8.97
CA LEU A 359 14.71 -2.39 9.65
C LEU A 359 15.90 -1.57 9.18
N GLY A 360 15.67 -0.33 8.83
CA GLY A 360 16.69 0.61 8.36
C GLY A 360 16.61 1.95 9.08
N SER A 361 17.48 2.88 8.69
CA SER A 361 17.46 4.26 9.18
C SER A 361 16.43 5.12 8.45
N SER A 362 16.16 6.31 8.91
CA SER A 362 15.32 7.31 8.24
C SER A 362 15.79 7.64 6.81
N ARG A 363 17.09 7.47 6.51
CA ARG A 363 17.65 7.68 5.16
C ARG A 363 17.24 6.62 4.14
N ASP A 364 16.80 5.45 4.64
CA ASP A 364 16.32 4.34 3.81
C ASP A 364 14.83 4.49 3.47
N ALA A 365 14.15 5.51 3.99
CA ALA A 365 12.77 5.80 3.70
C ALA A 365 12.56 6.08 2.19
N GLN A 366 11.45 5.61 1.66
CA GLN A 366 11.11 5.82 0.27
C GLN A 366 10.68 7.28 0.05
N ARG A 367 11.40 8.01 -0.81
CA ARG A 367 10.99 9.34 -1.24
C ARG A 367 9.92 9.23 -2.31
N ILE A 368 8.79 9.86 -2.07
CA ILE A 368 7.64 9.88 -2.99
C ILE A 368 7.51 11.30 -3.52
N GLU A 369 7.62 11.45 -4.84
CA GLU A 369 7.34 12.71 -5.53
C GLU A 369 5.97 12.59 -6.21
N SER A 370 5.02 13.43 -5.80
CA SER A 370 3.65 13.48 -6.32
C SER A 370 3.28 14.89 -6.77
N ILE A 371 2.11 15.07 -7.35
CA ILE A 371 1.60 16.40 -7.70
C ILE A 371 1.31 17.25 -6.47
N GLU A 372 1.01 16.65 -5.31
CA GLU A 372 0.80 17.36 -4.04
C GLU A 372 2.11 17.89 -3.47
N GLY A 373 3.20 17.16 -3.62
CA GLY A 373 4.49 17.52 -3.02
C GLY A 373 5.50 16.39 -3.04
N GLU A 374 6.49 16.52 -2.17
CA GLU A 374 7.43 15.47 -1.81
C GLU A 374 7.03 14.94 -0.44
N ASP A 375 7.04 13.63 -0.31
CA ASP A 375 6.73 12.91 0.92
C ASP A 375 7.75 11.80 1.16
N SER A 376 7.76 11.27 2.37
CA SER A 376 8.66 10.19 2.78
C SER A 376 7.87 9.08 3.44
N ASP A 377 7.96 7.87 2.90
CA ASP A 377 7.31 6.69 3.43
C ASP A 377 8.32 5.80 4.16
N ASN A 378 8.13 5.61 5.45
CA ASN A 378 8.98 4.78 6.31
C ASN A 378 8.49 3.33 6.45
N PHE A 379 7.36 2.98 5.82
CA PHE A 379 6.85 1.61 5.77
C PHE A 379 6.62 1.15 4.34
N MET A 380 7.48 0.30 3.84
CA MET A 380 7.42 -0.28 2.49
C MET A 380 7.00 -1.73 2.57
N LEU A 381 6.05 -2.15 1.72
CA LEU A 381 5.68 -3.55 1.56
C LEU A 381 5.71 -3.93 0.07
N HIS A 382 6.56 -4.90 -0.27
CA HIS A 382 6.70 -5.41 -1.63
C HIS A 382 6.19 -6.85 -1.69
N TYR A 383 5.37 -7.13 -2.69
CA TYR A 383 4.76 -8.42 -2.93
C TYR A 383 5.27 -8.99 -4.24
N ASN A 384 5.80 -10.19 -4.22
CA ASN A 384 6.34 -10.89 -5.38
C ASN A 384 5.56 -12.17 -5.63
N PHE A 385 5.12 -12.34 -6.89
CA PHE A 385 4.35 -13.50 -7.33
C PHE A 385 5.04 -14.15 -8.53
N PRO A 386 6.08 -14.97 -8.32
CA PRO A 386 6.79 -15.66 -9.39
C PRO A 386 5.93 -16.78 -9.99
N ALA A 387 6.16 -17.10 -11.27
CA ALA A 387 5.37 -18.10 -11.99
C ALA A 387 5.42 -19.51 -11.37
N TYR A 388 6.52 -19.87 -10.71
CA TYR A 388 6.65 -21.17 -10.02
C TYR A 388 5.65 -21.34 -8.87
N SER A 389 5.11 -20.24 -8.30
CA SER A 389 4.10 -20.31 -7.22
C SER A 389 2.77 -20.96 -7.64
N VAL A 390 2.51 -21.02 -8.94
CA VAL A 390 1.37 -21.72 -9.55
C VAL A 390 1.82 -22.88 -10.46
N GLY A 391 3.09 -23.26 -10.42
CA GLY A 391 3.63 -24.36 -11.22
C GLY A 391 3.87 -24.02 -12.69
N GLU A 392 3.94 -22.73 -13.04
CA GLU A 392 4.14 -22.26 -14.41
C GLU A 392 5.58 -21.85 -14.70
N ILE A 393 5.93 -21.85 -15.98
CA ILE A 393 7.20 -21.28 -16.48
C ILE A 393 6.93 -19.83 -16.85
N GLY A 394 7.73 -18.90 -16.33
CA GLY A 394 7.60 -17.48 -16.63
C GLY A 394 8.93 -16.74 -16.58
N MET A 395 9.04 -15.65 -17.34
CA MET A 395 10.19 -14.76 -17.28
C MET A 395 10.14 -13.88 -16.04
N PRO A 396 11.24 -13.69 -15.30
CA PRO A 396 11.30 -12.72 -14.21
C PRO A 396 11.24 -11.31 -14.82
N MET A 397 10.12 -10.64 -14.60
CA MET A 397 9.89 -9.26 -15.01
C MET A 397 9.66 -8.40 -13.75
N GLY A 398 9.70 -7.09 -13.90
CA GLY A 398 9.31 -6.19 -12.79
C GLY A 398 7.85 -6.40 -12.36
N PRO A 399 7.44 -5.85 -11.21
CA PRO A 399 6.11 -6.09 -10.64
C PRO A 399 4.99 -5.67 -11.60
N LYS A 400 4.02 -6.56 -11.79
CA LYS A 400 2.82 -6.30 -12.57
C LYS A 400 1.82 -5.49 -11.76
N ARG A 401 0.81 -4.88 -12.42
CA ARG A 401 -0.27 -4.13 -11.75
C ARG A 401 -0.96 -4.92 -10.62
N ARG A 402 -1.12 -6.24 -10.80
CA ARG A 402 -1.72 -7.12 -9.79
C ARG A 402 -0.85 -7.24 -8.55
N GLU A 403 0.47 -7.39 -8.72
CA GLU A 403 1.41 -7.48 -7.60
C GLU A 403 1.47 -6.18 -6.80
N ILE A 404 1.47 -5.03 -7.47
CA ILE A 404 1.39 -3.71 -6.82
C ILE A 404 0.09 -3.60 -6.01
N GLY A 405 -1.06 -4.00 -6.57
CA GLY A 405 -2.35 -3.97 -5.87
C GLY A 405 -2.39 -4.89 -4.63
N HIS A 406 -1.86 -6.11 -4.73
CA HIS A 406 -1.80 -7.06 -3.62
C HIS A 406 -0.85 -6.58 -2.51
N GLY A 407 0.31 -6.03 -2.88
CA GLY A 407 1.25 -5.44 -1.94
C GLY A 407 0.63 -4.26 -1.17
N ASN A 408 -0.05 -3.35 -1.90
CA ASN A 408 -0.70 -2.20 -1.27
C ASN A 408 -1.86 -2.60 -0.34
N LEU A 409 -2.64 -3.63 -0.69
CA LEU A 409 -3.67 -4.17 0.22
C LEU A 409 -3.06 -4.69 1.52
N ALA A 410 -1.98 -5.47 1.44
CA ALA A 410 -1.29 -5.94 2.63
C ALA A 410 -0.65 -4.80 3.44
N LYS A 411 -0.10 -3.79 2.76
CA LYS A 411 0.46 -2.58 3.39
C LYS A 411 -0.60 -1.83 4.20
N ARG A 412 -1.76 -1.54 3.60
CA ARG A 412 -2.89 -0.87 4.27
C ARG A 412 -3.41 -1.66 5.46
N ALA A 413 -3.49 -2.99 5.34
CA ALA A 413 -3.97 -3.86 6.40
C ALA A 413 -3.12 -3.76 7.68
N ILE A 414 -1.82 -3.51 7.55
CA ILE A 414 -0.88 -3.42 8.68
C ILE A 414 -0.73 -2.00 9.23
N LYS A 415 -0.95 -0.99 8.40
CA LYS A 415 -0.67 0.42 8.74
C LYS A 415 -1.34 0.88 10.04
N ALA A 416 -2.57 0.44 10.31
CA ALA A 416 -3.32 0.81 11.51
C ALA A 416 -2.70 0.33 12.83
N VAL A 417 -1.81 -0.66 12.79
CA VAL A 417 -1.19 -1.27 13.98
C VAL A 417 0.30 -0.99 14.10
N LEU A 418 0.86 -0.20 13.17
CA LEU A 418 2.26 0.20 13.25
C LEU A 418 2.47 1.19 14.39
N PRO A 419 3.63 1.16 15.04
CA PRO A 419 4.00 2.19 16.02
C PRO A 419 4.19 3.55 15.35
N ASP A 420 3.97 4.61 16.11
CA ASP A 420 4.28 5.96 15.66
C ASP A 420 5.77 6.11 15.36
N SER A 421 6.12 6.91 14.35
CA SER A 421 7.51 7.13 13.93
C SER A 421 8.36 7.79 15.01
N ASP A 422 7.75 8.53 15.93
CA ASP A 422 8.44 9.15 17.09
C ASP A 422 8.79 8.13 18.17
N GLU A 423 8.02 7.05 18.29
CA GLU A 423 8.25 5.97 19.26
C GLU A 423 9.19 4.89 18.68
N PHE A 424 9.07 4.63 17.36
CA PHE A 424 9.85 3.60 16.68
C PHE A 424 10.43 4.16 15.37
N GLY A 425 11.55 4.88 15.47
CA GLY A 425 12.18 5.66 14.40
C GLY A 425 12.85 4.84 13.27
N TYR A 426 12.54 3.55 13.11
CA TYR A 426 13.06 2.74 12.03
C TYR A 426 12.22 2.89 10.76
N THR A 427 12.89 2.90 9.62
CA THR A 427 12.28 2.59 8.34
C THR A 427 12.11 1.08 8.24
N MET A 428 10.90 0.65 7.89
CA MET A 428 10.53 -0.76 7.80
C MET A 428 10.32 -1.15 6.34
N ARG A 429 11.03 -2.17 5.85
CA ARG A 429 10.79 -2.77 4.54
C ARG A 429 10.41 -4.23 4.71
N VAL A 430 9.20 -4.57 4.26
CA VAL A 430 8.73 -5.96 4.24
C VAL A 430 8.66 -6.45 2.80
N VAL A 431 9.13 -7.67 2.58
CA VAL A 431 9.01 -8.36 1.29
C VAL A 431 8.28 -9.68 1.50
N SER A 432 7.20 -9.86 0.77
CA SER A 432 6.42 -11.09 0.74
C SER A 432 6.69 -11.85 -0.56
N GLU A 433 7.34 -13.00 -0.44
CA GLU A 433 7.60 -13.94 -1.54
C GLU A 433 6.54 -15.03 -1.52
N ILE A 434 5.70 -15.09 -2.55
CA ILE A 434 4.70 -16.14 -2.68
C ILE A 434 5.35 -17.38 -3.28
N THR A 435 5.36 -18.45 -2.51
CA THR A 435 6.00 -19.73 -2.90
C THR A 435 5.00 -20.75 -3.41
N GLU A 436 3.74 -20.69 -2.94
CA GLU A 436 2.61 -21.46 -3.46
C GLU A 436 1.33 -20.62 -3.47
N SER A 437 0.44 -20.83 -4.45
CA SER A 437 -0.81 -20.07 -4.54
C SER A 437 -1.98 -20.91 -5.06
N ASN A 438 -2.97 -21.06 -4.19
CA ASN A 438 -4.30 -21.57 -4.52
C ASN A 438 -5.36 -20.84 -3.68
N GLY A 439 -5.61 -19.57 -4.02
CA GLY A 439 -6.56 -18.68 -3.34
C GLY A 439 -5.91 -17.72 -2.34
N SER A 440 -6.16 -16.44 -2.55
CA SER A 440 -5.79 -15.28 -1.73
C SER A 440 -4.39 -15.26 -1.10
N SER A 441 -3.36 -15.21 -1.93
CA SER A 441 -1.98 -15.01 -1.50
C SER A 441 -1.72 -13.64 -0.85
N SER A 442 -2.55 -12.61 -1.18
CA SER A 442 -2.48 -11.30 -0.51
C SER A 442 -2.84 -11.38 0.98
N MET A 443 -3.81 -12.21 1.35
CA MET A 443 -4.17 -12.42 2.76
C MET A 443 -3.14 -13.27 3.51
N ALA A 444 -2.47 -14.20 2.84
CA ALA A 444 -1.29 -14.87 3.38
C ALA A 444 -0.14 -13.86 3.64
N SER A 445 0.04 -12.88 2.74
CA SER A 445 1.00 -11.79 2.94
C SER A 445 0.66 -10.91 4.13
N VAL A 446 -0.62 -10.61 4.39
CA VAL A 446 -1.07 -9.87 5.59
C VAL A 446 -0.64 -10.61 6.85
N CYS A 447 -0.99 -11.89 6.96
CA CYS A 447 -0.63 -12.72 8.12
C CYS A 447 0.88 -12.83 8.30
N GLY A 448 1.62 -13.12 7.21
CA GLY A 448 3.08 -13.22 7.23
C GLY A 448 3.78 -11.91 7.57
N THR A 449 3.23 -10.77 7.12
CA THR A 449 3.77 -9.43 7.45
C THR A 449 3.61 -9.14 8.94
N SER A 450 2.42 -9.37 9.51
CA SER A 450 2.19 -9.23 10.95
C SER A 450 3.20 -10.07 11.76
N LEU A 451 3.37 -11.35 11.39
CA LEU A 451 4.29 -12.26 12.05
C LEU A 451 5.77 -11.83 11.91
N SER A 452 6.20 -11.45 10.71
CA SER A 452 7.60 -11.07 10.44
C SER A 452 8.01 -9.76 11.11
N LEU A 453 7.10 -8.79 11.23
CA LEU A 453 7.33 -7.54 11.96
C LEU A 453 7.43 -7.81 13.47
N MET A 454 6.55 -8.64 14.03
CA MET A 454 6.62 -9.05 15.43
C MET A 454 7.90 -9.85 15.73
N ASP A 455 8.34 -10.70 14.78
CA ASP A 455 9.60 -11.46 14.88
C ASP A 455 10.82 -10.54 14.84
N ALA A 456 10.76 -9.43 14.08
CA ALA A 456 11.79 -8.39 14.04
C ALA A 456 11.86 -7.52 15.31
N GLY A 457 10.86 -7.61 16.18
CA GLY A 457 10.74 -6.78 17.37
C GLY A 457 10.05 -5.43 17.15
N VAL A 458 9.30 -5.28 16.03
CA VAL A 458 8.48 -4.08 15.80
C VAL A 458 7.29 -4.11 16.76
N PRO A 459 7.09 -3.06 17.60
CA PRO A 459 6.02 -3.03 18.59
C PRO A 459 4.65 -2.75 17.99
N LEU A 460 4.14 -3.71 17.18
CA LEU A 460 2.77 -3.65 16.68
C LEU A 460 1.79 -3.58 17.86
N THR A 461 0.75 -2.74 17.75
CA THR A 461 -0.30 -2.65 18.78
C THR A 461 -1.11 -3.93 18.90
N SER A 462 -1.33 -4.63 17.79
CA SER A 462 -2.05 -5.91 17.71
C SER A 462 -1.62 -6.72 16.49
N PRO A 463 -1.67 -8.05 16.55
CA PRO A 463 -1.49 -8.88 15.37
C PRO A 463 -2.66 -8.71 14.40
N VAL A 464 -2.37 -8.84 13.10
CA VAL A 464 -3.35 -8.71 12.01
C VAL A 464 -3.45 -10.02 11.24
N ALA A 465 -4.66 -10.51 11.02
CA ALA A 465 -4.94 -11.61 10.11
C ALA A 465 -5.82 -11.17 8.94
N GLY A 466 -5.73 -11.90 7.84
CA GLY A 466 -6.54 -11.67 6.65
C GLY A 466 -7.16 -12.94 6.10
N ILE A 467 -8.36 -12.79 5.54
CA ILE A 467 -9.14 -13.88 4.94
C ILE A 467 -9.79 -13.41 3.64
N ALA A 468 -10.02 -14.33 2.71
CA ALA A 468 -10.81 -14.10 1.50
C ALA A 468 -12.10 -14.90 1.53
N MET A 469 -13.20 -14.19 1.33
CA MET A 469 -14.55 -14.74 1.22
C MET A 469 -14.97 -14.74 -0.25
N GLY A 470 -15.83 -15.67 -0.62
CA GLY A 470 -16.43 -15.73 -1.94
C GLY A 470 -17.95 -15.75 -1.87
N LEU A 471 -18.57 -15.66 -3.03
CA LEU A 471 -20.02 -15.74 -3.19
C LEU A 471 -20.36 -16.59 -4.41
N ILE A 472 -21.34 -17.44 -4.25
CA ILE A 472 -22.08 -18.04 -5.35
C ILE A 472 -23.54 -17.57 -5.24
N LYS A 473 -24.08 -16.98 -6.29
CA LYS A 473 -25.45 -16.44 -6.32
C LYS A 473 -26.14 -16.83 -7.62
N GLU A 474 -27.32 -17.46 -7.50
CA GLU A 474 -28.20 -17.79 -8.62
C GLU A 474 -29.63 -17.32 -8.27
N GLY A 475 -30.09 -16.30 -8.96
CA GLY A 475 -31.38 -15.67 -8.65
C GLY A 475 -31.37 -15.10 -7.21
N ASP A 476 -32.27 -15.62 -6.36
CA ASP A 476 -32.37 -15.23 -4.93
C ASP A 476 -31.54 -16.13 -4.01
N ASP A 477 -31.12 -17.31 -4.49
CA ASP A 477 -30.29 -18.24 -3.71
C ASP A 477 -28.82 -17.81 -3.71
N PHE A 478 -28.18 -17.87 -2.54
CA PHE A 478 -26.77 -17.56 -2.43
C PHE A 478 -26.05 -18.38 -1.35
N ALA A 479 -24.76 -18.53 -1.53
CA ALA A 479 -23.85 -19.12 -0.56
C ALA A 479 -22.59 -18.27 -0.42
N VAL A 480 -22.26 -17.88 0.83
CA VAL A 480 -21.01 -17.20 1.15
C VAL A 480 -19.97 -18.23 1.58
N LEU A 481 -18.83 -18.25 0.90
CA LEU A 481 -17.72 -19.18 1.06
C LEU A 481 -16.62 -18.55 1.91
N THR A 482 -16.19 -19.23 2.96
CA THR A 482 -15.03 -18.83 3.77
C THR A 482 -13.75 -19.42 3.19
N ASP A 483 -12.68 -18.62 3.07
CA ASP A 483 -11.37 -19.06 2.59
C ASP A 483 -11.42 -19.74 1.22
N ILE A 484 -11.71 -18.94 0.19
CA ILE A 484 -11.86 -19.42 -1.19
C ILE A 484 -10.57 -19.92 -1.80
N LEU A 485 -10.69 -20.98 -2.62
CA LEU A 485 -9.66 -21.46 -3.51
C LEU A 485 -9.54 -20.57 -4.76
N GLY A 486 -8.45 -20.71 -5.51
CA GLY A 486 -8.29 -20.02 -6.79
C GLY A 486 -9.37 -20.38 -7.82
N ASP A 487 -9.77 -21.64 -7.88
CA ASP A 487 -10.85 -22.12 -8.75
C ASP A 487 -12.20 -21.51 -8.32
N GLU A 488 -12.47 -21.41 -7.03
CA GLU A 488 -13.70 -20.80 -6.49
C GLU A 488 -13.72 -19.27 -6.67
N ASP A 489 -12.58 -18.60 -6.60
CA ASP A 489 -12.48 -17.19 -7.00
C ASP A 489 -12.84 -17.03 -8.48
N HIS A 490 -12.32 -17.90 -9.35
CA HIS A 490 -12.58 -17.80 -10.80
C HIS A 490 -14.04 -18.09 -11.16
N LEU A 491 -14.65 -19.09 -10.52
CA LEU A 491 -16.02 -19.53 -10.78
C LEU A 491 -17.09 -18.73 -10.00
N GLY A 492 -16.68 -18.01 -8.97
CA GLY A 492 -17.55 -17.26 -8.07
C GLY A 492 -17.89 -15.86 -8.55
N ASP A 493 -18.80 -15.23 -7.82
CA ASP A 493 -19.40 -13.92 -8.13
C ASP A 493 -18.81 -12.77 -7.34
N MET A 494 -18.03 -13.08 -6.27
CA MET A 494 -17.40 -12.10 -5.40
C MET A 494 -16.03 -12.60 -4.93
N ASP A 495 -15.04 -11.71 -4.91
CA ASP A 495 -13.78 -11.83 -4.18
C ASP A 495 -13.75 -10.75 -3.10
N PHE A 496 -13.90 -11.16 -1.83
CA PHE A 496 -14.03 -10.27 -0.71
C PHE A 496 -12.95 -10.54 0.34
N LYS A 497 -11.97 -9.66 0.42
CA LYS A 497 -10.83 -9.74 1.32
C LYS A 497 -11.03 -8.84 2.52
N VAL A 498 -10.90 -9.41 3.71
CA VAL A 498 -11.04 -8.70 4.98
C VAL A 498 -9.83 -8.96 5.84
N ALA A 499 -9.13 -7.90 6.23
CA ALA A 499 -8.02 -7.94 7.17
C ALA A 499 -8.35 -7.14 8.42
N GLY A 500 -7.82 -7.57 9.56
CA GLY A 500 -8.02 -6.87 10.82
C GLY A 500 -7.44 -7.60 12.02
N THR A 501 -7.56 -6.94 13.16
CA THR A 501 -7.19 -7.43 14.49
C THR A 501 -8.39 -8.11 15.16
N GLU A 502 -8.24 -8.49 16.42
CA GLU A 502 -9.36 -8.94 17.26
C GLU A 502 -10.35 -7.77 17.52
N SER A 503 -9.88 -6.53 17.55
CA SER A 503 -10.68 -5.32 17.84
C SER A 503 -11.53 -4.86 16.65
N GLY A 504 -11.03 -5.02 15.41
CA GLY A 504 -11.75 -4.54 14.24
C GLY A 504 -11.01 -4.72 12.92
N ILE A 505 -11.62 -4.19 11.86
CA ILE A 505 -11.13 -4.24 10.48
C ILE A 505 -10.09 -3.16 10.25
N THR A 506 -8.99 -3.52 9.59
CA THR A 506 -7.93 -2.59 9.18
C THR A 506 -7.87 -2.37 7.68
N ALA A 507 -8.33 -3.33 6.88
CA ALA A 507 -8.49 -3.17 5.43
C ALA A 507 -9.58 -4.09 4.89
N LEU A 508 -10.26 -3.61 3.86
CA LEU A 508 -11.30 -4.35 3.16
C LEU A 508 -11.16 -4.10 1.66
N GLN A 509 -11.25 -5.16 0.87
CA GLN A 509 -11.31 -5.09 -0.58
C GLN A 509 -12.37 -6.05 -1.10
N MET A 510 -13.31 -5.54 -1.89
CA MET A 510 -14.38 -6.31 -2.50
C MET A 510 -14.44 -6.06 -4.00
N ASP A 511 -14.51 -7.14 -4.76
CA ASP A 511 -14.72 -7.16 -6.20
C ASP A 511 -15.94 -8.02 -6.52
N ILE A 512 -16.92 -7.45 -7.17
CA ILE A 512 -18.14 -8.13 -7.60
C ILE A 512 -18.07 -8.36 -9.11
N LYS A 513 -18.40 -9.58 -9.53
CA LYS A 513 -18.35 -10.01 -10.94
C LYS A 513 -19.74 -10.13 -11.60
N ILE A 514 -20.77 -9.84 -10.84
CA ILE A 514 -22.18 -9.80 -11.24
C ILE A 514 -22.72 -8.37 -11.11
N SER A 515 -23.98 -8.13 -11.45
CA SER A 515 -24.63 -6.81 -11.40
C SER A 515 -24.67 -6.17 -10.01
N GLY A 516 -24.28 -6.90 -8.95
CA GLY A 516 -24.11 -6.40 -7.60
C GLY A 516 -24.69 -7.32 -6.52
N ILE A 517 -24.48 -6.92 -5.26
CA ILE A 517 -24.93 -7.63 -4.07
C ILE A 517 -25.72 -6.70 -3.15
N ASN A 518 -26.61 -7.28 -2.36
CA ASN A 518 -27.41 -6.57 -1.38
C ASN A 518 -26.75 -6.54 0.02
N GLU A 519 -27.32 -5.76 0.93
CA GLU A 519 -26.89 -5.58 2.31
C GLU A 519 -26.75 -6.92 3.06
N SER A 520 -27.74 -7.81 2.95
CA SER A 520 -27.74 -9.10 3.67
C SER A 520 -26.58 -10.02 3.30
N ILE A 521 -26.16 -10.00 2.01
CA ILE A 521 -24.98 -10.77 1.56
C ILE A 521 -23.71 -10.18 2.17
N MET A 522 -23.58 -8.84 2.19
CA MET A 522 -22.42 -8.16 2.79
C MET A 522 -22.32 -8.41 4.30
N GLU A 523 -23.43 -8.31 5.03
CA GLU A 523 -23.52 -8.59 6.46
C GLU A 523 -23.09 -10.02 6.77
N THR A 524 -23.62 -10.99 6.00
CA THR A 524 -23.24 -12.41 6.12
C THR A 524 -21.76 -12.62 5.87
N ALA A 525 -21.20 -12.00 4.82
CA ALA A 525 -19.79 -12.12 4.47
C ALA A 525 -18.86 -11.51 5.54
N LEU A 526 -19.19 -10.34 6.08
CA LEU A 526 -18.45 -9.69 7.17
C LEU A 526 -18.48 -10.53 8.44
N THR A 527 -19.64 -11.04 8.83
CA THR A 527 -19.82 -11.89 10.03
C THR A 527 -18.97 -13.16 9.92
N LYS A 528 -19.02 -13.88 8.80
CA LYS A 528 -18.20 -15.07 8.56
C LYS A 528 -16.72 -14.74 8.49
N ALA A 529 -16.35 -13.62 7.88
CA ALA A 529 -14.96 -13.16 7.81
C ALA A 529 -14.38 -12.86 9.20
N LYS A 530 -15.18 -12.32 10.13
CA LYS A 530 -14.77 -12.11 11.52
C LYS A 530 -14.41 -13.43 12.20
N VAL A 531 -15.31 -14.41 12.14
CA VAL A 531 -15.08 -15.74 12.73
C VAL A 531 -13.81 -16.38 12.17
N ALA A 532 -13.60 -16.27 10.85
CA ALA A 532 -12.42 -16.82 10.20
C ALA A 532 -11.13 -16.09 10.61
N ARG A 533 -11.15 -14.75 10.73
CA ARG A 533 -10.00 -13.97 11.20
C ARG A 533 -9.64 -14.32 12.64
N ASP A 534 -10.62 -14.41 13.53
CA ASP A 534 -10.42 -14.78 14.92
C ASP A 534 -9.80 -16.18 15.04
N HIS A 535 -10.23 -17.13 14.20
CA HIS A 535 -9.62 -18.46 14.11
C HIS A 535 -8.14 -18.38 13.68
N ILE A 536 -7.82 -17.61 12.64
CA ILE A 536 -6.45 -17.42 12.14
C ILE A 536 -5.57 -16.77 13.20
N LEU A 537 -6.04 -15.67 13.82
CA LEU A 537 -5.35 -14.98 14.92
C LEU A 537 -5.06 -15.93 16.08
N GLY A 538 -6.02 -16.80 16.45
CA GLY A 538 -5.83 -17.80 17.48
C GLY A 538 -4.71 -18.79 17.18
N ILE A 539 -4.45 -19.11 15.89
CA ILE A 539 -3.33 -19.97 15.48
C ILE A 539 -2.02 -19.17 15.47
N MET A 540 -2.01 -17.96 14.90
CA MET A 540 -0.84 -17.10 14.88
C MET A 540 -0.34 -16.78 16.30
N ASN A 541 -1.25 -16.47 17.23
CA ASN A 541 -0.94 -16.13 18.62
C ASN A 541 -0.33 -17.30 19.42
N LYS A 542 -0.51 -18.55 18.99
CA LYS A 542 0.18 -19.71 19.60
C LYS A 542 1.68 -19.74 19.26
N VAL A 543 2.08 -19.14 18.14
CA VAL A 543 3.47 -19.06 17.69
C VAL A 543 4.12 -17.77 18.19
N ILE A 544 3.46 -16.64 18.00
CA ILE A 544 3.93 -15.34 18.47
C ILE A 544 2.71 -14.46 18.79
N SER A 545 2.54 -14.10 20.06
CA SER A 545 1.41 -13.30 20.55
C SER A 545 1.79 -11.86 20.89
N LYS A 546 3.09 -11.58 21.01
CA LYS A 546 3.65 -10.26 21.30
C LYS A 546 4.93 -10.08 20.48
N PRO A 547 5.28 -8.84 20.11
CA PRO A 547 6.57 -8.56 19.51
C PRO A 547 7.72 -9.09 20.35
N LYS A 548 8.72 -9.68 19.71
CA LYS A 548 9.99 -10.08 20.35
C LYS A 548 10.80 -8.85 20.76
N GLU A 549 11.89 -9.08 21.47
CA GLU A 549 12.92 -8.06 21.59
C GLU A 549 13.49 -7.73 20.20
N LEU A 550 14.00 -6.52 20.04
CA LEU A 550 14.57 -6.08 18.77
C LEU A 550 15.63 -7.07 18.30
N SER A 551 15.55 -7.46 17.05
CA SER A 551 16.47 -8.43 16.43
C SER A 551 17.94 -7.99 16.61
N GLU A 552 18.81 -8.93 16.98
CA GLU A 552 20.26 -8.68 17.06
C GLU A 552 20.87 -8.28 15.71
N ASN A 553 20.26 -8.69 14.62
CA ASN A 553 20.65 -8.32 13.27
C ASN A 553 20.21 -6.92 12.87
N ALA A 554 19.24 -6.31 13.59
CA ALA A 554 18.79 -4.96 13.33
C ALA A 554 19.85 -3.91 13.70
N PRO A 555 19.95 -2.79 12.98
CA PRO A 555 20.83 -1.69 13.34
C PRO A 555 20.51 -1.21 14.76
N ALA A 556 21.54 -0.95 15.56
CA ALA A 556 21.34 -0.34 16.87
C ALA A 556 20.88 1.12 16.71
N MET A 557 19.83 1.52 17.39
CA MET A 557 19.32 2.89 17.37
C MET A 557 19.08 3.44 18.76
N LYS A 558 19.37 4.72 18.95
CA LYS A 558 18.96 5.48 20.12
C LYS A 558 18.49 6.87 19.72
N THR A 559 17.30 7.20 20.15
CA THR A 559 16.70 8.53 19.95
C THR A 559 16.63 9.27 21.30
N PHE A 560 16.96 10.56 21.30
CA PHE A 560 16.87 11.44 22.46
C PHE A 560 16.67 12.89 22.04
N MET A 561 16.14 13.70 22.96
CA MET A 561 15.92 15.13 22.73
C MET A 561 17.13 15.95 23.16
N VAL A 562 17.47 16.97 22.37
CA VAL A 562 18.44 18.00 22.73
C VAL A 562 17.81 19.38 22.61
N ASP A 563 18.31 20.33 23.35
CA ASP A 563 17.90 21.73 23.22
C ASP A 563 18.25 22.28 21.83
N LYS A 564 17.33 23.03 21.21
CA LYS A 564 17.50 23.58 19.86
C LYS A 564 18.81 24.37 19.68
N ASP A 565 19.27 25.05 20.73
CA ASP A 565 20.53 25.79 20.72
C ASP A 565 21.77 24.88 20.60
N LYS A 566 21.68 23.64 21.09
CA LYS A 566 22.74 22.63 21.04
C LYS A 566 22.85 21.90 19.68
N ILE A 567 21.80 21.93 18.87
CA ILE A 567 21.81 21.30 17.53
C ILE A 567 23.00 21.81 16.71
N LYS A 568 23.28 23.10 16.78
CA LYS A 568 24.40 23.74 16.04
C LYS A 568 25.78 23.21 16.48
N GLU A 569 25.93 22.82 17.73
CA GLU A 569 27.18 22.25 18.29
C GLU A 569 27.41 20.83 17.72
N ILE A 570 26.35 20.03 17.64
CA ILE A 570 26.42 18.65 17.08
C ILE A 570 26.66 18.68 15.57
N ILE A 571 25.99 19.56 14.85
CA ILE A 571 26.16 19.68 13.40
C ILE A 571 27.53 20.28 13.06
N GLY A 572 27.96 21.30 13.79
CA GLY A 572 29.17 22.04 13.52
C GLY A 572 29.07 22.96 12.28
N LYS A 573 30.08 23.79 12.06
CA LYS A 573 30.12 24.75 10.93
C LYS A 573 30.11 23.98 9.59
N GLY A 574 29.05 24.19 8.80
CA GLY A 574 28.90 23.49 7.50
C GLY A 574 28.79 21.97 7.59
N GLY A 575 28.34 21.44 8.74
CA GLY A 575 28.19 19.99 8.95
C GLY A 575 29.49 19.24 9.28
N ALA A 576 30.60 19.92 9.56
CA ALA A 576 31.91 19.30 9.72
C ALA A 576 31.97 18.34 10.93
N VAL A 577 31.33 18.69 12.08
CA VAL A 577 31.37 17.86 13.29
C VAL A 577 30.59 16.58 13.11
N ILE A 578 29.34 16.67 12.64
CA ILE A 578 28.49 15.49 12.39
C ILE A 578 29.11 14.56 11.35
N LYS A 579 29.72 15.10 10.28
CA LYS A 579 30.39 14.32 9.25
C LYS A 579 31.60 13.56 9.79
N SER A 580 32.46 14.24 10.55
CA SER A 580 33.65 13.63 11.17
C SER A 580 33.26 12.54 12.19
N MET A 581 32.19 12.76 12.96
CA MET A 581 31.67 11.78 13.92
C MET A 581 31.15 10.53 13.20
N GLN A 582 30.36 10.69 12.13
CA GLN A 582 29.85 9.59 11.32
C GLN A 582 30.99 8.80 10.65
N GLU A 583 31.98 9.49 10.08
CA GLU A 583 33.17 8.85 9.49
C GLU A 583 34.00 8.06 10.50
N LYS A 584 34.15 8.57 11.72
CA LYS A 584 34.93 7.94 12.78
C LYS A 584 34.27 6.70 13.37
N THR A 585 32.96 6.74 13.57
CA THR A 585 32.21 5.68 14.28
C THR A 585 31.50 4.71 13.34
N GLY A 586 31.34 5.06 12.06
CA GLY A 586 30.50 4.33 11.11
C GLY A 586 28.99 4.42 11.44
N ALA A 587 28.61 5.24 12.41
CA ALA A 587 27.22 5.49 12.75
C ALA A 587 26.61 6.59 11.88
N THR A 588 25.29 6.58 11.75
CA THR A 588 24.50 7.65 11.11
C THR A 588 23.81 8.47 12.21
N VAL A 589 23.82 9.78 12.08
CA VAL A 589 23.15 10.71 13.02
C VAL A 589 22.19 11.56 12.23
N ASP A 590 20.90 11.52 12.60
CA ASP A 590 19.85 12.36 12.07
C ASP A 590 19.33 13.30 13.15
N ILE A 591 19.09 14.56 12.80
CA ILE A 591 18.64 15.58 13.72
C ILE A 591 17.47 16.32 13.10
N SER A 592 16.32 16.34 13.79
CA SER A 592 15.17 17.12 13.37
C SER A 592 15.28 18.59 13.82
N ASP A 593 14.53 19.46 13.17
CA ASP A 593 14.45 20.90 13.56
C ASP A 593 13.87 21.11 14.97
N ASP A 594 13.16 20.12 15.49
CA ASP A 594 12.58 20.14 16.83
C ASP A 594 13.53 19.65 17.93
N GLY A 595 14.71 19.18 17.57
CA GLY A 595 15.75 18.76 18.52
C GLY A 595 15.78 17.26 18.81
N VAL A 596 15.05 16.46 18.05
CA VAL A 596 15.15 15.00 18.15
C VAL A 596 16.41 14.54 17.43
N VAL A 597 17.31 13.88 18.16
CA VAL A 597 18.55 13.29 17.65
C VAL A 597 18.39 11.78 17.62
N SER A 598 18.53 11.18 16.43
CA SER A 598 18.52 9.73 16.24
C SER A 598 19.89 9.24 15.79
N VAL A 599 20.49 8.34 16.55
CA VAL A 599 21.79 7.74 16.26
C VAL A 599 21.59 6.28 15.86
N PHE A 600 22.00 5.94 14.64
CA PHE A 600 21.97 4.58 14.10
C PHE A 600 23.38 4.05 13.97
N GLY A 601 23.66 2.94 14.63
CA GLY A 601 24.93 2.21 14.52
C GLY A 601 24.74 0.90 13.76
N GLN A 602 25.73 0.49 12.98
CA GLN A 602 25.74 -0.84 12.36
C GLN A 602 25.70 -1.97 13.41
N ASN A 603 26.13 -1.66 14.63
CA ASN A 603 26.08 -2.52 15.81
C ASN A 603 26.08 -1.65 17.09
N GLN A 604 25.91 -2.29 18.24
CA GLN A 604 25.90 -1.64 19.56
C GLN A 604 27.17 -0.84 19.88
N SER A 605 28.36 -1.30 19.43
CA SER A 605 29.62 -0.61 19.68
C SER A 605 29.69 0.72 18.93
N SER A 606 29.40 0.70 17.64
CA SER A 606 29.38 1.88 16.77
C SER A 606 28.40 2.96 17.29
N MET A 607 27.21 2.54 17.71
CA MET A 607 26.22 3.44 18.31
C MET A 607 26.73 4.05 19.63
N LYS A 608 27.28 3.24 20.54
CA LYS A 608 27.78 3.71 21.83
C LYS A 608 28.94 4.69 21.66
N GLU A 609 29.85 4.44 20.75
CA GLU A 609 30.96 5.38 20.44
C GLU A 609 30.43 6.72 19.91
N CYS A 610 29.45 6.69 19.05
CA CYS A 610 28.81 7.90 18.52
C CYS A 610 28.09 8.68 19.63
N LEU A 611 27.32 7.99 20.47
CA LEU A 611 26.65 8.60 21.62
C LEU A 611 27.64 9.24 22.58
N ALA A 612 28.73 8.58 22.88
CA ALA A 612 29.78 9.14 23.78
C ALA A 612 30.38 10.44 23.22
N ILE A 613 30.57 10.53 21.90
CA ILE A 613 31.02 11.77 21.26
C ILE A 613 29.95 12.86 21.37
N ILE A 614 28.68 12.54 21.12
CA ILE A 614 27.59 13.54 21.26
C ILE A 614 27.45 13.99 22.71
N GLU A 615 27.47 13.07 23.69
CA GLU A 615 27.42 13.38 25.11
C GLU A 615 28.58 14.32 25.51
N GLY A 616 29.80 14.04 25.01
CA GLY A 616 30.95 14.91 25.26
C GLY A 616 30.83 16.32 24.65
N ILE A 617 30.16 16.45 23.46
CA ILE A 617 29.88 17.76 22.85
C ILE A 617 28.84 18.53 23.69
N LEU A 618 27.83 17.82 24.21
CA LEU A 618 26.75 18.39 25.00
C LEU A 618 27.13 18.68 26.44
N GLU A 619 28.20 18.04 26.97
CA GLU A 619 28.66 18.23 28.33
C GLU A 619 29.02 19.70 28.59
N GLU A 620 28.41 20.30 29.58
CA GLU A 620 28.72 21.67 29.99
C GLU A 620 29.84 21.69 31.05
N PRO A 621 30.82 22.60 30.90
CA PRO A 621 31.89 22.73 31.87
C PRO A 621 31.34 23.14 33.23
N GLU A 622 31.61 22.33 34.24
CA GLU A 622 31.16 22.55 35.63
C GLU A 622 32.24 23.30 36.44
N LEU A 623 31.79 24.33 37.16
CA LEU A 623 32.67 25.09 38.02
C LEU A 623 33.26 24.18 39.13
N ASN A 624 34.54 24.31 39.39
CA ASN A 624 35.33 23.53 40.37
C ASN A 624 35.59 22.07 40.02
N LYS A 625 35.16 21.59 38.82
CA LYS A 625 35.49 20.25 38.33
C LYS A 625 36.90 20.24 37.72
N VAL A 626 37.58 19.12 37.89
CA VAL A 626 38.91 18.86 37.32
C VAL A 626 38.73 18.17 35.97
N TYR A 627 39.41 18.67 34.95
CA TYR A 627 39.41 18.15 33.61
C TYR A 627 40.80 17.75 33.17
N LYS A 628 40.91 16.67 32.41
CA LYS A 628 42.11 16.36 31.61
C LYS A 628 41.94 17.03 30.23
N GLY A 629 42.80 17.95 29.93
CA GLY A 629 42.75 18.67 28.67
C GLY A 629 44.10 18.67 27.95
N SER A 630 44.10 19.06 26.69
CA SER A 630 45.32 19.22 25.88
C SER A 630 45.58 20.68 25.57
N VAL A 631 46.85 21.10 25.66
CA VAL A 631 47.28 22.44 25.28
C VAL A 631 47.16 22.64 23.79
N VAL A 632 46.25 23.52 23.37
CA VAL A 632 45.95 23.76 21.93
C VAL A 632 46.85 24.87 21.37
N LYS A 633 47.13 25.89 22.19
CA LYS A 633 47.93 27.04 21.77
C LYS A 633 48.56 27.72 22.99
N ILE A 634 49.84 28.09 22.86
CA ILE A 634 50.56 28.89 23.87
C ILE A 634 50.61 30.34 23.41
N VAL A 635 50.41 31.26 24.37
CA VAL A 635 50.46 32.72 24.17
C VAL A 635 51.28 33.35 25.34
N GLU A 636 51.74 34.60 25.19
CA GLU A 636 52.59 35.28 26.17
C GLU A 636 52.00 35.32 27.60
N PHE A 637 50.66 35.33 27.73
CA PHE A 637 49.97 35.45 29.01
C PHE A 637 49.37 34.13 29.53
N GLY A 638 49.59 32.98 28.85
CA GLY A 638 49.06 31.69 29.26
C GLY A 638 48.97 30.69 28.14
N ALA A 639 48.18 29.63 28.36
CA ALA A 639 47.88 28.61 27.37
C ALA A 639 46.39 28.40 27.22
N PHE A 640 45.93 28.16 25.97
CA PHE A 640 44.58 27.64 25.75
C PHE A 640 44.59 26.11 25.83
N VAL A 641 43.77 25.61 26.72
CA VAL A 641 43.65 24.18 26.98
C VAL A 641 42.24 23.73 26.58
N ASN A 642 42.17 22.76 25.70
CA ASN A 642 40.91 22.12 25.32
C ASN A 642 40.53 21.11 26.40
N ILE A 643 39.46 21.36 27.16
CA ILE A 643 39.01 20.53 28.28
C ILE A 643 37.83 19.62 27.92
N LEU A 644 37.06 20.00 26.92
CA LEU A 644 35.94 19.22 26.33
C LEU A 644 35.92 19.47 24.85
N PRO A 645 35.32 18.59 24.03
CA PRO A 645 35.26 18.75 22.59
C PRO A 645 34.71 20.13 22.17
N GLY A 646 35.58 20.94 21.51
CA GLY A 646 35.24 22.30 21.05
C GLY A 646 35.18 23.37 22.14
N LYS A 647 35.61 23.08 23.38
CA LYS A 647 35.56 24.00 24.52
C LYS A 647 36.96 24.25 25.05
N ASP A 648 37.52 25.41 24.70
CA ASP A 648 38.85 25.83 25.11
C ASP A 648 38.75 26.81 26.29
N GLY A 649 39.54 26.56 27.32
CA GLY A 649 39.71 27.47 28.47
C GLY A 649 41.08 28.12 28.51
N LEU A 650 41.18 29.30 29.11
CA LEU A 650 42.42 29.99 29.29
C LEU A 650 43.05 29.56 30.63
N LEU A 651 44.21 28.92 30.58
CA LEU A 651 45.13 28.72 31.69
C LEU A 651 46.09 29.89 31.71
N HIS A 652 45.79 30.89 32.55
CA HIS A 652 46.65 32.08 32.66
C HIS A 652 48.00 31.71 33.29
N ILE A 653 49.09 32.41 32.91
CA ILE A 653 50.46 32.15 33.40
C ILE A 653 50.56 32.10 34.93
N SER A 654 49.76 32.89 35.66
CA SER A 654 49.71 32.90 37.14
C SER A 654 49.00 31.68 37.75
N GLU A 655 48.33 30.89 36.94
CA GLU A 655 47.54 29.72 37.36
C GLU A 655 48.18 28.37 36.98
N ILE A 656 49.40 28.41 36.37
CA ILE A 656 50.13 27.21 35.94
C ILE A 656 50.82 26.54 37.15
N SER A 657 51.50 27.31 37.98
CA SER A 657 52.29 26.80 39.13
C SER A 657 52.15 27.72 40.31
N GLU A 658 52.52 27.23 41.56
CA GLU A 658 52.61 28.04 42.71
C GLU A 658 53.82 28.99 42.66
N GLU A 659 54.90 28.55 42.01
CA GLU A 659 56.07 29.39 41.73
C GLU A 659 55.82 30.29 40.51
N ARG A 660 56.43 31.48 40.53
CA ARG A 660 56.27 32.44 39.45
C ARG A 660 56.87 31.89 38.13
N THR A 661 56.02 31.54 37.17
CA THR A 661 56.42 31.18 35.82
C THR A 661 56.79 32.43 35.06
N GLU A 662 58.02 32.52 34.51
CA GLU A 662 58.48 33.68 33.71
C GLU A 662 58.10 33.54 32.25
N ASN A 663 58.05 32.30 31.69
CA ASN A 663 57.67 32.02 30.34
C ASN A 663 56.83 30.74 30.28
N VAL A 664 55.70 30.77 29.61
CA VAL A 664 54.78 29.63 29.51
C VAL A 664 55.41 28.45 28.76
N ASN A 665 56.27 28.72 27.76
CA ASN A 665 56.95 27.68 26.98
C ASN A 665 58.00 26.88 27.80
N ASP A 666 58.42 27.33 28.98
CA ASP A 666 59.32 26.60 29.81
C ASP A 666 58.65 25.51 30.65
N VAL A 667 57.30 25.54 30.72
CA VAL A 667 56.50 24.61 31.54
C VAL A 667 55.49 23.82 30.74
N LEU A 668 55.00 24.34 29.60
CA LEU A 668 53.99 23.73 28.78
C LEU A 668 54.40 23.67 27.30
N GLU A 669 54.02 22.57 26.63
CA GLU A 669 54.19 22.40 25.17
C GLU A 669 52.84 22.24 24.49
N GLU A 670 52.73 22.74 23.25
CA GLU A 670 51.51 22.50 22.42
C GLU A 670 51.32 20.99 22.17
N GLY A 671 50.10 20.48 22.41
CA GLY A 671 49.76 19.08 22.38
C GLY A 671 49.96 18.32 23.68
N GLN A 672 50.55 18.96 24.76
CA GLN A 672 50.74 18.35 26.07
C GLN A 672 49.39 18.12 26.78
N GLU A 673 49.17 16.93 27.33
CA GLU A 673 48.06 16.67 28.24
C GLU A 673 48.33 17.25 29.61
N VAL A 674 47.37 18.00 30.19
CA VAL A 674 47.44 18.64 31.49
C VAL A 674 46.12 18.43 32.25
N GLU A 675 46.25 18.31 33.59
CA GLU A 675 45.06 18.35 34.43
C GLU A 675 44.84 19.82 34.88
N VAL A 676 43.61 20.29 34.70
CA VAL A 676 43.24 21.68 35.05
C VAL A 676 41.89 21.70 35.73
N LYS A 677 41.75 22.60 36.70
CA LYS A 677 40.47 22.85 37.39
C LYS A 677 39.80 24.08 36.79
N LEU A 678 38.49 24.00 36.49
CA LEU A 678 37.71 25.16 36.07
C LEU A 678 37.40 26.04 37.30
N ILE A 679 38.01 27.21 37.34
CA ILE A 679 37.91 28.12 38.51
C ILE A 679 36.93 29.28 38.29
N GLY A 680 36.44 29.49 37.07
CA GLY A 680 35.48 30.55 36.80
C GLY A 680 35.26 30.83 35.32
N PHE A 681 34.35 31.77 35.06
CA PHE A 681 34.07 32.29 33.72
C PHE A 681 34.31 33.82 33.70
N ASP A 682 34.96 34.32 32.68
CA ASP A 682 35.15 35.75 32.46
C ASP A 682 34.69 36.13 31.05
N ARG A 683 33.63 36.91 30.95
CA ARG A 683 32.99 37.32 29.66
C ARG A 683 32.72 36.14 28.75
N GLY A 684 32.24 35.02 29.33
CA GLY A 684 31.92 33.79 28.60
C GLY A 684 33.14 32.91 28.27
N LYS A 685 34.37 33.28 28.71
CA LYS A 685 35.56 32.44 28.55
C LYS A 685 35.86 31.70 29.85
N MET A 686 36.23 30.43 29.77
CA MET A 686 36.59 29.58 30.89
C MET A 686 37.98 29.95 31.39
N LYS A 687 38.09 30.09 32.72
CA LYS A 687 39.37 30.24 33.45
C LYS A 687 39.76 28.92 34.06
N LEU A 688 40.94 28.48 33.73
CA LEU A 688 41.49 27.22 34.20
C LEU A 688 42.66 27.48 35.12
N SER A 689 42.90 26.55 36.07
CA SER A 689 44.01 26.61 37.01
C SER A 689 44.57 25.21 37.24
N MET A 690 45.88 25.06 37.12
CA MET A 690 46.64 23.89 37.59
C MET A 690 46.98 24.07 39.05
N LYS A 691 47.22 25.29 39.50
CA LYS A 691 47.53 25.64 40.88
C LYS A 691 46.41 25.24 41.84
N ALA A 692 45.14 25.35 41.42
CA ALA A 692 43.99 24.96 42.24
C ALA A 692 43.82 23.44 42.42
N LEU A 693 44.65 22.60 41.79
CA LEU A 693 44.72 21.16 42.00
C LEU A 693 45.52 20.81 43.23
N ALA A 694 46.58 21.58 43.56
CA ALA A 694 47.44 21.35 44.69
C ALA A 694 46.72 21.59 46.02
N ASN A 695 45.73 22.48 46.05
CA ASN A 695 44.96 22.82 47.23
C ASN A 695 43.83 21.84 47.61
N ASN A 696 43.66 20.73 46.95
CA ASN A 696 42.64 19.71 47.22
C ASN A 696 43.23 18.47 47.96
N ASN A 697 44.51 18.46 48.37
CA ASN A 697 45.16 17.36 49.05
C ASN A 697 45.41 17.66 50.55
N GLU A 698 44.64 18.57 51.12
CA GLU A 698 44.59 18.74 52.60
C GLU A 698 43.22 18.35 53.18
#